data_7dd88966990e1257d2594a36a973e62b
#
_entry.id   7dd88966990e1257d2594a36a973e62b
#
_cell.length_a   1.000
_cell.length_b   1.000
_cell.length_c   1.000
_cell.angle_alpha   90.00
_cell.angle_beta   90.00
_cell.angle_gamma   90.00
#
_symmetry.space_group_name_H-M   'P 1'
#
loop_
_entity.id
_entity.type
_entity.pdbx_description
1 polymer ?
#
loop_
_entity_poly.entity_id
_entity_poly.type
_entity_poly.pdbx_seq_one_letter_code
_entity_poly.pdbx_strand_id
1 'polypeptide(L)'
;MGQNFGFVKVAAAIPRVEIADCIYNEREIYNQIIVAVHRNVQIIVFPELSITAYTCGDLFGHTLLLEQARKALSLLVEETSDYPILCIVGMPVAAGNCLYNCAVVFQSGKILGVVPKSYLPNYKEFYEERWFTSGISATIDTIELCGDRVPFGTDLLFESAGVVVGVELCEDLWVPIPPSSYLVQQGADIIVNLSATNELIGKHSYLLSLVRQQSARCVAGYVYASAGFGESSTDLVFAGNGLVVENGSILAESKRFSSTPQLVVSEIDVERLRTERRVMTSFAKGAWAHGRDARFIPFVLNDIPLRLTRKVGAFPFVPSDSFVLNERCAEILDIQSSGLAKRLVHTQAQSVVLGISGGLDSTLALLVAVRTLDKLGWNREKIIGVTMPGFGTTGRTYHNAMMLMRSLDITIREISIREACELHFKDIDHDISIQDITYENSQARERTQILMDIANQTGGLVIGTGDLSELALGWATYNGDHMSMYAISTSIPKTLVKYLVSWVAENELVGEARDTLIDIVNTPISPELIPADENGEIKQKTEDLVGPYALHDFFLYNMLRFGFSPAKLYFLAQYAFEGVYEPDTIKKWLKIFCRRFFNQQFKRSCLPDGPKVGTVSLSPRGDWRMPSDASSAMWQKECDEL
;
A
#
# COMPACT_ATOMS: atom_id res chain seq x y z
N MET A 1 7.71 26.60 -5.96
CA MET A 1 7.55 25.69 -4.82
C MET A 1 7.75 24.29 -5.34
N GLY A 2 8.76 23.58 -4.89
CA GLY A 2 8.94 22.16 -5.24
C GLY A 2 7.74 21.38 -4.74
N GLN A 3 7.09 20.61 -5.62
CA GLN A 3 5.99 19.75 -5.20
C GLN A 3 6.57 18.63 -4.31
N ASN A 4 6.33 18.67 -2.99
CA ASN A 4 6.73 17.60 -2.08
C ASN A 4 5.73 16.43 -2.02
N PHE A 5 4.63 16.50 -2.77
CA PHE A 5 3.57 15.48 -2.88
C PHE A 5 3.05 14.97 -1.53
N GLY A 6 3.14 15.78 -0.47
CA GLY A 6 2.73 15.42 0.88
C GLY A 6 3.69 14.50 1.63
N PHE A 7 4.90 14.27 1.12
CA PHE A 7 5.92 13.50 1.83
C PHE A 7 6.62 14.33 2.90
N VAL A 8 6.81 13.73 4.07
CA VAL A 8 7.59 14.28 5.19
C VAL A 8 8.71 13.32 5.52
N LYS A 9 9.96 13.81 5.47
CA LYS A 9 11.14 13.00 5.76
C LYS A 9 11.44 13.00 7.24
N VAL A 10 11.36 11.82 7.85
CA VAL A 10 11.49 11.61 9.29
C VAL A 10 12.65 10.68 9.62
N ALA A 11 13.18 10.79 10.83
CA ALA A 11 14.19 9.89 11.33
C ALA A 11 13.94 9.46 12.78
N ALA A 12 14.12 8.16 13.05
CA ALA A 12 14.34 7.64 14.39
C ALA A 12 15.86 7.50 14.62
N ALA A 13 16.39 8.27 15.56
CA ALA A 13 17.79 8.28 15.93
C ALA A 13 18.03 7.36 17.14
N ILE A 14 19.12 6.61 17.11
CA ILE A 14 19.57 5.76 18.22
C ILE A 14 21.02 6.13 18.49
N PRO A 15 21.26 7.15 19.36
CA PRO A 15 22.60 7.54 19.75
C PRO A 15 23.22 6.47 20.64
N ARG A 16 24.54 6.47 20.73
CA ARG A 16 25.23 5.87 21.86
C ARG A 16 25.06 6.81 23.04
N VAL A 17 24.85 6.28 24.24
CA VAL A 17 24.73 7.06 25.47
C VAL A 17 25.73 6.59 26.51
N GLU A 18 26.06 7.48 27.45
CA GLU A 18 26.78 7.17 28.70
C GLU A 18 25.90 7.59 29.87
N ILE A 19 25.72 6.70 30.86
CA ILE A 19 24.77 6.89 31.95
C ILE A 19 25.18 8.07 32.80
N ALA A 20 24.25 9.04 32.97
CA ALA A 20 24.43 10.28 33.74
C ALA A 20 25.50 11.24 33.17
N ASP A 21 26.08 10.98 31.99
CA ASP A 21 26.99 11.91 31.32
C ASP A 21 26.21 12.74 30.28
N CYS A 22 25.54 13.79 30.73
CA CYS A 22 24.74 14.66 29.88
C CYS A 22 25.55 15.38 28.81
N ILE A 23 26.84 15.62 29.02
CA ILE A 23 27.73 16.31 28.06
C ILE A 23 28.05 15.35 26.90
N TYR A 24 28.41 14.11 27.21
CA TYR A 24 28.66 13.09 26.21
C TYR A 24 27.38 12.84 25.38
N ASN A 25 26.25 12.66 26.04
CA ASN A 25 24.95 12.36 25.38
C ASN A 25 24.50 13.54 24.50
N GLU A 26 24.67 14.77 24.94
CA GLU A 26 24.38 15.96 24.14
C GLU A 26 25.19 15.94 22.84
N ARG A 27 26.50 15.67 22.90
CA ARG A 27 27.38 15.62 21.73
C ARG A 27 27.00 14.52 20.76
N GLU A 28 26.62 13.34 21.23
CA GLU A 28 26.13 12.23 20.38
C GLU A 28 24.77 12.57 19.71
N ILE A 29 23.88 13.23 20.44
CA ILE A 29 22.60 13.73 19.89
C ILE A 29 22.86 14.78 18.80
N TYR A 30 23.74 15.77 19.09
CA TYR A 30 24.14 16.80 18.14
C TYR A 30 24.71 16.18 16.84
N ASN A 31 25.64 15.25 16.96
CA ASN A 31 26.24 14.57 15.81
C ASN A 31 25.19 13.90 14.94
N GLN A 32 24.17 13.26 15.52
CA GLN A 32 23.09 12.65 14.77
C GLN A 32 22.15 13.68 14.12
N ILE A 33 21.89 14.81 14.77
CA ILE A 33 21.16 15.93 14.17
C ILE A 33 21.87 16.43 12.91
N ILE A 34 23.19 16.63 12.97
CA ILE A 34 23.98 17.07 11.81
C ILE A 34 23.90 16.05 10.66
N VAL A 35 24.04 14.76 10.96
CA VAL A 35 23.87 13.70 9.94
C VAL A 35 22.47 13.73 9.34
N ALA A 36 21.43 13.96 10.14
CA ALA A 36 20.05 14.05 9.68
C ALA A 36 19.83 15.28 8.79
N VAL A 37 20.38 16.44 9.14
CA VAL A 37 20.34 17.67 8.33
C VAL A 37 20.97 17.41 6.96
N HIS A 38 22.15 16.78 6.90
CA HIS A 38 22.80 16.43 5.62
C HIS A 38 22.01 15.41 4.78
N ARG A 39 21.09 14.66 5.39
CA ARG A 39 20.17 13.76 4.70
C ARG A 39 18.80 14.39 4.39
N ASN A 40 18.67 15.70 4.60
CA ASN A 40 17.42 16.45 4.45
C ASN A 40 16.26 15.89 5.30
N VAL A 41 16.54 15.45 6.52
CA VAL A 41 15.50 15.04 7.46
C VAL A 41 14.82 16.30 8.00
N GLN A 42 13.48 16.25 8.09
CA GLN A 42 12.67 17.38 8.56
C GLN A 42 12.27 17.22 10.04
N ILE A 43 12.13 15.98 10.51
CA ILE A 43 11.74 15.64 11.88
C ILE A 43 12.65 14.51 12.38
N ILE A 44 13.33 14.73 13.50
CA ILE A 44 14.18 13.72 14.15
C ILE A 44 13.73 13.44 15.57
N VAL A 45 13.67 12.16 15.93
CA VAL A 45 13.21 11.68 17.24
C VAL A 45 14.31 10.85 17.90
N PHE A 46 14.60 11.16 19.14
CA PHE A 46 15.58 10.45 19.98
C PHE A 46 14.86 9.59 21.03
N PRO A 47 15.56 8.64 21.69
CA PRO A 47 14.97 7.81 22.72
C PRO A 47 14.53 8.60 23.97
N GLU A 48 13.69 7.96 24.75
CA GLU A 48 13.28 8.41 26.09
C GLU A 48 14.49 8.64 26.98
N LEU A 49 14.51 9.78 27.71
CA LEU A 49 15.60 10.19 28.60
C LEU A 49 17.00 10.20 27.96
N SER A 50 17.10 10.38 26.65
CA SER A 50 18.34 10.29 25.88
C SER A 50 19.44 11.28 26.33
N ILE A 51 19.08 12.41 26.98
CA ILE A 51 20.06 13.37 27.49
C ILE A 51 20.76 12.84 28.73
N THR A 52 20.12 12.06 29.59
CA THR A 52 20.72 11.50 30.82
C THR A 52 21.14 10.04 30.70
N ALA A 53 20.64 9.32 29.72
CA ALA A 53 20.31 7.90 29.64
C ALA A 53 19.10 7.52 30.53
N TYR A 54 18.41 6.45 30.16
CA TYR A 54 17.21 5.96 30.88
C TYR A 54 17.55 5.31 32.22
N THR A 55 18.67 4.62 32.30
CA THR A 55 19.06 3.75 33.42
C THR A 55 19.79 4.47 34.56
N CYS A 56 19.56 5.76 34.77
CA CYS A 56 20.17 6.56 35.85
C CYS A 56 19.71 6.19 37.25
N GLY A 57 18.57 5.50 37.41
CA GLY A 57 18.08 5.07 38.71
C GLY A 57 17.83 6.24 39.69
N ASP A 58 18.22 6.07 40.95
CA ASP A 58 18.02 7.07 41.99
C ASP A 58 18.84 8.37 41.76
N LEU A 59 19.73 8.40 40.77
CA LEU A 59 20.41 9.64 40.37
C LEU A 59 19.44 10.69 39.81
N PHE A 60 18.26 10.31 39.35
CA PHE A 60 17.21 11.26 38.97
C PHE A 60 16.76 12.18 40.12
N GLY A 61 16.96 11.79 41.38
CA GLY A 61 16.72 12.63 42.55
C GLY A 61 17.86 13.63 42.84
N HIS A 62 18.96 13.63 42.08
CA HIS A 62 20.10 14.49 42.33
C HIS A 62 20.03 15.80 41.54
N THR A 63 20.05 16.95 42.25
CA THR A 63 20.01 18.28 41.62
C THR A 63 21.08 18.47 40.55
N LEU A 64 22.29 17.93 40.77
CA LEU A 64 23.37 18.02 39.80
C LEU A 64 23.01 17.41 38.44
N LEU A 65 22.40 16.21 38.42
CA LEU A 65 21.99 15.56 37.18
C LEU A 65 20.95 16.39 36.42
N LEU A 66 19.94 16.90 37.13
CA LEU A 66 18.88 17.73 36.54
C LEU A 66 19.42 19.06 35.99
N GLU A 67 20.37 19.70 36.69
CA GLU A 67 21.01 20.91 36.21
C GLU A 67 21.88 20.65 34.97
N GLN A 68 22.66 19.55 34.95
CA GLN A 68 23.47 19.20 33.80
C GLN A 68 22.57 18.81 32.59
N ALA A 69 21.48 18.09 32.79
CA ALA A 69 20.53 17.80 31.72
C ALA A 69 19.92 19.08 31.10
N ARG A 70 19.60 20.09 31.95
CA ARG A 70 19.11 21.39 31.47
C ARG A 70 20.18 22.17 30.71
N LYS A 71 21.44 22.15 31.16
CA LYS A 71 22.55 22.79 30.46
C LYS A 71 22.85 22.12 29.11
N ALA A 72 22.80 20.78 29.06
CA ALA A 72 22.98 20.02 27.84
C ALA A 72 21.84 20.35 26.82
N LEU A 73 20.60 20.43 27.26
CA LEU A 73 19.49 20.89 26.40
C LEU A 73 19.72 22.30 25.88
N SER A 74 20.14 23.26 26.77
CA SER A 74 20.37 24.66 26.37
C SER A 74 21.46 24.74 25.29
N LEU A 75 22.54 24.00 25.46
CA LEU A 75 23.65 23.93 24.49
C LEU A 75 23.15 23.33 23.15
N LEU A 76 22.43 22.22 23.20
CA LEU A 76 21.89 21.56 22.01
C LEU A 76 20.95 22.49 21.23
N VAL A 77 20.06 23.21 21.91
CA VAL A 77 19.16 24.19 21.30
C VAL A 77 19.93 25.33 20.63
N GLU A 78 20.99 25.85 21.29
CA GLU A 78 21.85 26.90 20.77
C GLU A 78 22.64 26.43 19.54
N GLU A 79 23.35 25.29 19.63
CA GLU A 79 24.20 24.76 18.56
C GLU A 79 23.40 24.34 17.31
N THR A 80 22.11 24.04 17.46
CA THR A 80 21.22 23.67 16.35
C THR A 80 20.38 24.83 15.82
N SER A 81 20.60 26.06 16.28
CA SER A 81 19.80 27.23 15.92
C SER A 81 19.72 27.54 14.42
N ASP A 82 20.78 27.25 13.68
CA ASP A 82 20.87 27.47 12.22
C ASP A 82 20.16 26.38 11.39
N TYR A 83 19.71 25.31 12.03
CA TYR A 83 19.12 24.17 11.33
C TYR A 83 17.60 24.13 11.50
N PRO A 84 16.82 24.18 10.41
CA PRO A 84 15.36 24.19 10.48
C PRO A 84 14.74 22.78 10.63
N ILE A 85 15.41 21.87 11.31
CA ILE A 85 14.94 20.52 11.63
C ILE A 85 14.14 20.54 12.95
N LEU A 86 13.00 19.88 12.99
CA LEU A 86 12.24 19.66 14.24
C LEU A 86 12.90 18.53 15.02
N CYS A 87 13.41 18.84 16.21
CA CYS A 87 14.10 17.89 17.09
C CYS A 87 13.23 17.54 18.31
N ILE A 88 13.16 16.24 18.63
CA ILE A 88 12.43 15.73 19.78
C ILE A 88 13.35 14.86 20.62
N VAL A 89 13.70 15.27 21.83
CA VAL A 89 14.65 14.59 22.73
C VAL A 89 14.00 14.25 24.07
N GLY A 90 14.41 13.15 24.69
CA GLY A 90 13.93 12.73 26.01
C GLY A 90 14.82 13.25 27.13
N MET A 91 14.23 13.84 28.21
CA MET A 91 14.96 14.26 29.41
C MET A 91 14.05 14.34 30.65
N PRO A 92 14.62 14.28 31.88
CA PRO A 92 13.90 14.58 33.10
C PRO A 92 13.67 16.10 33.22
N VAL A 93 12.45 16.52 33.57
CA VAL A 93 12.10 17.93 33.75
C VAL A 93 11.45 18.14 35.13
N ALA A 94 12.07 18.95 35.96
CA ALA A 94 11.49 19.38 37.24
C ALA A 94 10.53 20.57 37.00
N ALA A 95 9.29 20.46 37.48
CA ALA A 95 8.29 21.50 37.37
C ALA A 95 7.45 21.53 38.64
N GLY A 96 7.42 22.68 39.32
CA GLY A 96 6.86 22.80 40.67
C GLY A 96 7.59 21.86 41.65
N ASN A 97 6.83 21.05 42.36
CA ASN A 97 7.38 20.05 43.31
C ASN A 97 7.47 18.63 42.71
N CYS A 98 7.31 18.51 41.40
CA CYS A 98 7.28 17.23 40.69
C CYS A 98 8.45 17.10 39.70
N LEU A 99 8.86 15.84 39.45
CA LEU A 99 9.78 15.49 38.37
C LEU A 99 9.00 14.70 37.32
N TYR A 100 9.18 15.06 36.08
CA TYR A 100 8.50 14.42 34.94
C TYR A 100 9.52 13.83 33.96
N ASN A 101 9.18 12.68 33.40
CA ASN A 101 9.85 12.11 32.24
C ASN A 101 9.23 12.75 30.98
N CYS A 102 10.00 13.51 30.22
CA CYS A 102 9.46 14.38 29.17
C CYS A 102 10.14 14.20 27.82
N ALA A 103 9.36 14.43 26.77
CA ALA A 103 9.86 14.78 25.45
C ALA A 103 9.93 16.32 25.33
N VAL A 104 11.07 16.86 24.96
CA VAL A 104 11.25 18.28 24.66
C VAL A 104 11.34 18.45 23.16
N VAL A 105 10.48 19.32 22.62
CA VAL A 105 10.38 19.63 21.19
C VAL A 105 11.00 21.00 20.96
N PHE A 106 11.99 21.09 20.06
CA PHE A 106 12.65 22.35 19.75
C PHE A 106 13.01 22.45 18.27
N GLN A 107 13.19 23.68 17.80
CA GLN A 107 13.58 23.99 16.43
C GLN A 107 14.23 25.37 16.36
N SER A 108 15.29 25.50 15.55
CA SER A 108 15.93 26.79 15.23
C SER A 108 16.19 27.68 16.46
N GLY A 109 16.81 27.11 17.49
CA GLY A 109 17.19 27.83 18.71
C GLY A 109 16.05 28.11 19.67
N LYS A 110 14.86 27.48 19.51
CA LYS A 110 13.70 27.70 20.38
C LYS A 110 13.08 26.39 20.86
N ILE A 111 12.77 26.31 22.14
CA ILE A 111 11.95 25.24 22.70
C ILE A 111 10.50 25.56 22.38
N LEU A 112 9.84 24.65 21.68
CA LEU A 112 8.44 24.82 21.26
C LEU A 112 7.44 24.30 22.30
N GLY A 113 7.79 23.23 23.00
CA GLY A 113 6.94 22.64 24.02
C GLY A 113 7.55 21.42 24.69
N VAL A 114 6.95 21.02 25.80
CA VAL A 114 7.36 19.88 26.61
C VAL A 114 6.17 18.96 26.86
N VAL A 115 6.33 17.70 26.46
CA VAL A 115 5.29 16.67 26.61
C VAL A 115 5.70 15.68 27.70
N PRO A 116 5.04 15.69 28.88
CA PRO A 116 5.32 14.71 29.92
C PRO A 116 4.69 13.35 29.60
N LYS A 117 5.35 12.26 30.00
CA LYS A 117 4.85 10.90 29.89
C LYS A 117 3.51 10.73 30.61
N SER A 118 2.51 10.18 29.92
CA SER A 118 1.16 10.01 30.49
C SER A 118 1.09 8.83 31.45
N TYR A 119 1.65 7.69 31.07
CA TYR A 119 1.60 6.45 31.85
C TYR A 119 3.01 6.00 32.24
N LEU A 120 3.22 5.81 33.53
CA LEU A 120 4.49 5.38 34.11
C LEU A 120 4.44 3.88 34.40
N PRO A 121 5.31 3.03 33.78
CA PRO A 121 5.35 1.62 34.12
C PRO A 121 5.87 1.43 35.55
N ASN A 122 5.10 0.74 36.39
CA ASN A 122 5.44 0.47 37.79
C ASN A 122 5.14 -1.00 38.14
N TYR A 123 5.74 -1.92 37.37
CA TYR A 123 5.59 -3.35 37.49
C TYR A 123 6.83 -4.09 37.01
N LYS A 124 7.10 -5.28 37.59
CA LYS A 124 8.28 -6.13 37.29
C LYS A 124 9.58 -5.33 37.37
N GLU A 125 10.33 -5.27 36.25
CA GLU A 125 11.59 -4.54 36.14
C GLU A 125 11.43 -3.02 36.05
N PHE A 126 10.20 -2.50 35.90
CA PHE A 126 9.93 -1.07 35.82
C PHE A 126 9.37 -0.51 37.12
N TYR A 127 9.90 0.65 37.56
CA TYR A 127 9.49 1.34 38.77
C TYR A 127 9.62 2.87 38.62
N GLU A 128 9.13 3.41 37.49
CA GLU A 128 9.26 4.83 37.16
C GLU A 128 8.50 5.76 38.13
N GLU A 129 7.41 5.32 38.75
CA GLU A 129 6.69 6.09 39.78
C GLU A 129 7.57 6.38 41.03
N ARG A 130 8.69 5.68 41.20
CA ARG A 130 9.67 6.02 42.24
C ARG A 130 10.27 7.40 42.03
N TRP A 131 10.40 7.86 40.79
CA TRP A 131 11.10 9.11 40.47
C TRP A 131 10.18 10.13 39.80
N PHE A 132 9.25 9.71 38.95
CA PHE A 132 8.50 10.56 38.08
C PHE A 132 7.01 10.62 38.45
N THR A 133 6.41 11.76 38.09
CA THR A 133 4.97 12.00 38.20
C THR A 133 4.32 11.87 36.82
N SER A 134 3.13 11.27 36.76
CA SER A 134 2.36 11.15 35.51
C SER A 134 1.96 12.54 34.96
N GLY A 135 2.15 12.71 33.64
CA GLY A 135 1.72 13.90 32.93
C GLY A 135 0.22 14.14 32.96
N ILE A 136 -0.60 13.08 33.14
CA ILE A 136 -2.07 13.20 33.30
C ILE A 136 -2.43 13.96 34.58
N SER A 137 -1.58 13.87 35.60
CA SER A 137 -1.80 14.55 36.90
C SER A 137 -1.25 15.97 36.92
N ALA A 138 -0.62 16.43 35.82
CA ALA A 138 -0.08 17.78 35.77
C ALA A 138 -1.21 18.84 35.76
N THR A 139 -1.08 19.83 36.62
CA THR A 139 -2.02 20.94 36.71
C THR A 139 -1.49 22.25 36.16
N ILE A 140 -0.33 22.19 35.51
CA ILE A 140 0.39 23.34 34.94
C ILE A 140 0.39 23.23 33.42
N ASP A 141 0.15 24.33 32.73
CA ASP A 141 0.08 24.44 31.28
C ASP A 141 1.36 24.99 30.64
N THR A 142 2.24 25.57 31.45
CA THR A 142 3.53 26.16 31.02
C THR A 142 4.57 26.00 32.11
N ILE A 143 5.84 25.91 31.69
CA ILE A 143 7.02 25.84 32.59
C ILE A 143 8.10 26.82 32.15
N GLU A 144 8.99 27.18 33.07
CA GLU A 144 10.24 27.86 32.77
C GLU A 144 11.32 26.82 32.46
N LEU A 145 11.84 26.84 31.24
CA LEU A 145 12.90 25.92 30.82
C LEU A 145 13.95 26.66 29.96
N CYS A 146 15.22 26.58 30.33
CA CYS A 146 16.35 27.25 29.66
C CYS A 146 16.15 28.78 29.47
N GLY A 147 15.42 29.43 30.35
CA GLY A 147 15.17 30.87 30.29
C GLY A 147 13.89 31.29 29.56
N ASP A 148 13.20 30.35 28.91
CA ASP A 148 11.95 30.61 28.22
C ASP A 148 10.75 30.02 28.96
N ARG A 149 9.60 30.66 28.82
CA ARG A 149 8.31 30.12 29.25
C ARG A 149 7.68 29.33 28.10
N VAL A 150 7.60 28.01 28.27
CA VAL A 150 7.20 27.09 27.21
C VAL A 150 5.93 26.30 27.55
N PRO A 151 5.08 25.95 26.57
CA PRO A 151 3.95 25.05 26.77
C PRO A 151 4.34 23.73 27.38
N PHE A 152 3.52 23.23 28.31
CA PHE A 152 3.70 21.95 29.00
C PHE A 152 2.37 21.19 29.02
N GLY A 153 2.34 19.91 28.65
CA GLY A 153 1.16 19.06 28.73
C GLY A 153 1.15 17.90 27.74
N THR A 154 0.25 16.96 27.97
CA THR A 154 0.04 15.76 27.13
C THR A 154 -0.85 16.03 25.91
N ASP A 155 -1.37 17.24 25.79
CA ASP A 155 -2.33 17.71 24.78
C ASP A 155 -1.70 18.57 23.68
N LEU A 156 -0.35 18.61 23.60
CA LEU A 156 0.36 19.42 22.61
C LEU A 156 0.39 18.72 21.26
N LEU A 157 0.02 19.46 20.22
CA LEU A 157 0.18 19.09 18.81
C LEU A 157 1.05 20.14 18.10
N PHE A 158 2.06 19.70 17.37
CA PHE A 158 2.97 20.58 16.65
C PHE A 158 2.53 20.64 15.18
N GLU A 159 2.22 21.84 14.68
CA GLU A 159 1.60 22.04 13.35
C GLU A 159 2.45 22.91 12.43
N SER A 160 2.62 22.47 11.19
CA SER A 160 3.26 23.23 10.11
C SER A 160 2.78 22.81 8.74
N ALA A 161 2.54 23.79 7.85
CA ALA A 161 2.31 23.57 6.40
C ALA A 161 1.36 22.40 6.06
N GLY A 162 0.35 22.18 6.89
CA GLY A 162 -0.59 21.09 6.73
C GLY A 162 -0.08 19.73 7.23
N VAL A 163 0.90 19.68 8.09
CA VAL A 163 1.38 18.48 8.79
C VAL A 163 1.26 18.68 10.29
N VAL A 164 0.72 17.72 11.00
CA VAL A 164 0.53 17.76 12.46
C VAL A 164 1.26 16.58 13.10
N VAL A 165 2.11 16.87 14.09
CA VAL A 165 2.90 15.90 14.84
C VAL A 165 2.39 15.79 16.27
N GLY A 166 2.10 14.58 16.72
CA GLY A 166 1.78 14.25 18.12
C GLY A 166 2.91 13.45 18.75
N VAL A 167 3.06 13.61 20.06
CA VAL A 167 4.15 12.99 20.83
C VAL A 167 3.57 12.12 21.95
N GLU A 168 4.10 10.91 22.10
CA GLU A 168 3.87 10.02 23.24
C GLU A 168 5.18 9.33 23.66
N LEU A 169 5.22 8.81 24.89
CA LEU A 169 6.44 8.22 25.43
C LEU A 169 6.20 6.77 25.87
N CYS A 170 6.99 5.87 25.33
CA CYS A 170 7.21 4.47 25.73
C CYS A 170 5.91 3.74 26.17
N GLU A 171 5.65 3.66 27.49
CA GLU A 171 4.49 2.99 28.09
C GLU A 171 3.15 3.49 27.52
N ASP A 172 3.09 4.74 27.10
CA ASP A 172 1.90 5.31 26.47
C ASP A 172 1.36 4.46 25.30
N LEU A 173 2.25 3.77 24.57
CA LEU A 173 1.85 2.86 23.49
C LEU A 173 1.25 1.53 24.01
N TRP A 174 1.65 1.09 25.22
CA TRP A 174 1.31 -0.25 25.74
C TRP A 174 -0.02 -0.31 26.45
N VAL A 175 -0.61 0.82 26.78
CA VAL A 175 -1.92 0.89 27.44
C VAL A 175 -3.07 0.58 26.47
N PRO A 176 -4.24 0.16 26.97
CA PRO A 176 -5.39 -0.19 26.11
C PRO A 176 -5.84 0.92 25.16
N ILE A 177 -5.74 2.20 25.58
CA ILE A 177 -6.05 3.39 24.78
C ILE A 177 -4.86 4.33 24.83
N PRO A 178 -3.91 4.23 23.90
CA PRO A 178 -2.75 5.11 23.82
C PRO A 178 -3.13 6.59 23.62
N PRO A 179 -2.36 7.54 24.15
CA PRO A 179 -2.53 8.97 23.88
C PRO A 179 -2.59 9.30 22.40
N SER A 180 -1.80 8.61 21.56
CA SER A 180 -1.82 8.75 20.11
C SER A 180 -3.21 8.55 19.49
N SER A 181 -4.09 7.73 20.09
CA SER A 181 -5.47 7.56 19.64
C SER A 181 -6.28 8.85 19.72
N TYR A 182 -6.07 9.66 20.78
CA TYR A 182 -6.71 10.96 20.94
C TYR A 182 -6.04 12.03 20.08
N LEU A 183 -4.69 12.07 20.06
CA LEU A 183 -3.92 13.03 19.28
C LEU A 183 -4.25 12.96 17.78
N VAL A 184 -4.42 11.74 17.25
CA VAL A 184 -4.79 11.52 15.85
C VAL A 184 -6.23 11.98 15.57
N GLN A 185 -7.15 11.79 16.49
CA GLN A 185 -8.52 12.30 16.36
C GLN A 185 -8.57 13.83 16.39
N GLN A 186 -7.58 14.48 17.01
CA GLN A 186 -7.40 15.96 16.98
C GLN A 186 -6.64 16.44 15.74
N GLY A 187 -6.15 15.54 14.88
CA GLY A 187 -5.55 15.90 13.61
C GLY A 187 -4.09 15.49 13.42
N ALA A 188 -3.44 14.85 14.40
CA ALA A 188 -2.07 14.39 14.21
C ALA A 188 -1.96 13.43 13.01
N ASP A 189 -1.05 13.72 12.10
CA ASP A 189 -0.72 12.87 10.93
C ASP A 189 0.42 11.92 11.24
N ILE A 190 1.37 12.37 12.06
CA ILE A 190 2.56 11.65 12.46
C ILE A 190 2.60 11.60 13.98
N ILE A 191 2.76 10.40 14.52
CA ILE A 191 3.03 10.17 15.93
C ILE A 191 4.50 9.83 16.09
N VAL A 192 5.14 10.45 17.06
CA VAL A 192 6.49 10.11 17.48
C VAL A 192 6.45 9.51 18.88
N ASN A 193 7.20 8.44 19.09
CA ASN A 193 7.28 7.76 20.37
C ASN A 193 8.75 7.61 20.79
N LEU A 194 9.07 8.26 21.91
CA LEU A 194 10.35 8.15 22.56
C LEU A 194 10.29 7.00 23.56
N SER A 195 11.11 6.00 23.40
CA SER A 195 11.07 4.78 24.21
C SER A 195 12.39 4.41 24.85
N ALA A 196 12.29 3.63 25.93
CA ALA A 196 13.39 2.87 26.52
C ALA A 196 12.90 1.47 26.88
N THR A 197 12.64 0.68 25.85
CA THR A 197 12.08 -0.66 26.00
C THR A 197 13.23 -1.67 26.07
N ASN A 198 13.34 -2.40 27.22
CA ASN A 198 14.26 -3.49 27.37
C ASN A 198 13.90 -4.67 26.45
N GLU A 199 14.89 -5.51 26.17
CA GLU A 199 14.71 -6.65 25.28
C GLU A 199 14.49 -7.95 26.06
N LEU A 200 13.47 -8.71 25.65
CA LEU A 200 13.17 -10.06 26.12
C LEU A 200 12.91 -10.97 24.91
N ILE A 201 13.08 -12.28 25.09
CA ILE A 201 12.79 -13.25 24.02
C ILE A 201 11.33 -13.11 23.58
N GLY A 202 11.12 -12.90 22.28
CA GLY A 202 9.78 -12.73 21.69
C GLY A 202 9.17 -11.33 21.80
N LYS A 203 9.73 -10.42 22.61
CA LYS A 203 9.17 -9.06 22.81
C LYS A 203 9.22 -8.21 21.55
N HIS A 204 10.26 -8.38 20.73
CA HIS A 204 10.40 -7.61 19.49
C HIS A 204 9.23 -7.86 18.52
N SER A 205 8.84 -9.11 18.28
CA SER A 205 7.69 -9.41 17.38
C SER A 205 6.38 -8.83 17.91
N TYR A 206 6.20 -8.81 19.23
CA TYR A 206 5.07 -8.17 19.88
C TYR A 206 5.12 -6.63 19.69
N LEU A 207 6.29 -6.00 19.89
CA LEU A 207 6.50 -4.58 19.64
C LEU A 207 6.17 -4.19 18.19
N LEU A 208 6.69 -4.94 17.21
CA LEU A 208 6.37 -4.71 15.80
C LEU A 208 4.87 -4.77 15.53
N SER A 209 4.19 -5.78 16.11
CA SER A 209 2.73 -5.93 15.98
C SER A 209 1.99 -4.75 16.59
N LEU A 210 2.41 -4.28 17.76
CA LEU A 210 1.81 -3.17 18.49
C LEU A 210 1.95 -1.85 17.71
N VAL A 211 3.16 -1.50 17.29
CA VAL A 211 3.43 -0.28 16.50
C VAL A 211 2.67 -0.31 15.17
N ARG A 212 2.70 -1.43 14.45
CA ARG A 212 1.97 -1.59 13.18
C ARG A 212 0.47 -1.43 13.37
N GLN A 213 -0.11 -2.06 14.40
CA GLN A 213 -1.55 -1.96 14.67
C GLN A 213 -1.95 -0.55 15.08
N GLN A 214 -1.16 0.13 15.91
CA GLN A 214 -1.45 1.51 16.31
C GLN A 214 -1.37 2.46 15.12
N SER A 215 -0.33 2.38 14.29
CA SER A 215 -0.21 3.12 13.04
C SER A 215 -1.40 2.87 12.10
N ALA A 216 -1.81 1.62 11.91
CA ALA A 216 -2.94 1.24 11.04
C ALA A 216 -4.29 1.72 11.60
N ARG A 217 -4.55 1.53 12.90
CA ARG A 217 -5.79 1.95 13.55
C ARG A 217 -5.98 3.46 13.49
N CYS A 218 -4.89 4.19 13.69
CA CYS A 218 -4.85 5.64 13.63
C CYS A 218 -4.75 6.20 12.19
N VAL A 219 -4.50 5.35 11.20
CA VAL A 219 -4.19 5.76 9.81
C VAL A 219 -3.14 6.87 9.83
N ALA A 220 -2.02 6.64 10.52
CA ALA A 220 -1.00 7.64 10.82
C ALA A 220 0.40 7.12 10.47
N GLY A 221 1.33 8.07 10.24
CA GLY A 221 2.75 7.79 10.35
C GLY A 221 3.13 7.57 11.82
N TYR A 222 4.06 6.65 12.09
CA TYR A 222 4.53 6.37 13.43
C TYR A 222 6.05 6.23 13.44
N VAL A 223 6.73 7.07 14.21
CA VAL A 223 8.18 7.07 14.35
C VAL A 223 8.53 6.65 15.78
N TYR A 224 9.17 5.52 15.92
CA TYR A 224 9.54 4.93 17.21
C TYR A 224 11.05 4.92 17.37
N ALA A 225 11.58 5.53 18.42
CA ALA A 225 12.99 5.56 18.75
C ALA A 225 13.21 5.04 20.17
N SER A 226 13.93 3.93 20.33
CA SER A 226 14.14 3.30 21.63
C SER A 226 15.63 3.25 22.01
N ALA A 227 15.89 3.36 23.29
CA ALA A 227 17.22 3.24 23.89
C ALA A 227 18.00 2.01 23.39
N GLY A 228 19.29 2.16 23.25
CA GLY A 228 20.18 1.13 22.71
C GLY A 228 21.47 0.99 23.50
N PHE A 229 22.58 0.87 22.78
CA PHE A 229 23.89 0.66 23.37
C PHE A 229 24.34 1.84 24.21
N GLY A 230 24.79 1.56 25.45
CA GLY A 230 25.27 2.54 26.43
C GLY A 230 24.36 2.62 27.67
N GLU A 231 23.14 2.11 27.62
CA GLU A 231 22.32 1.91 28.81
C GLU A 231 22.91 0.82 29.73
N SER A 232 22.56 0.87 31.02
CA SER A 232 23.05 -0.10 31.99
C SER A 232 22.64 -1.53 31.63
N SER A 233 23.58 -2.44 31.75
CA SER A 233 23.36 -3.86 31.60
C SER A 233 23.38 -4.61 32.95
N THR A 234 23.09 -3.92 34.05
CA THR A 234 23.03 -4.54 35.39
C THR A 234 22.05 -5.72 35.40
N ASP A 235 20.83 -5.50 34.91
CA ASP A 235 19.81 -6.54 34.81
C ASP A 235 19.12 -6.56 33.43
N LEU A 236 19.18 -5.47 32.66
CA LEU A 236 18.43 -5.30 31.42
C LEU A 236 19.37 -5.07 30.24
N VAL A 237 18.88 -5.35 29.04
CA VAL A 237 19.55 -5.04 27.78
C VAL A 237 18.59 -4.29 26.87
N PHE A 238 19.10 -3.24 26.21
CA PHE A 238 18.35 -2.42 25.27
C PHE A 238 18.87 -2.65 23.86
N ALA A 239 17.98 -2.99 22.93
CA ALA A 239 18.38 -3.42 21.59
C ALA A 239 18.54 -2.26 20.58
N GLY A 240 18.08 -1.05 20.90
CA GLY A 240 18.09 0.08 19.98
C GLY A 240 17.08 -0.09 18.83
N ASN A 241 15.82 -0.33 19.17
CA ASN A 241 14.74 -0.44 18.17
C ASN A 241 14.38 0.95 17.61
N GLY A 242 14.61 1.17 16.32
CA GLY A 242 14.15 2.34 15.59
C GLY A 242 13.23 1.92 14.45
N LEU A 243 12.03 2.49 14.37
CA LEU A 243 11.02 2.13 13.37
C LEU A 243 10.41 3.36 12.74
N VAL A 244 10.19 3.33 11.43
CA VAL A 244 9.31 4.25 10.73
C VAL A 244 8.20 3.42 10.09
N VAL A 245 6.96 3.70 10.48
CA VAL A 245 5.77 2.92 10.07
C VAL A 245 4.73 3.87 9.50
N GLU A 246 4.02 3.46 8.44
CA GLU A 246 2.95 4.22 7.81
C GLU A 246 1.74 3.31 7.59
N ASN A 247 0.62 3.65 8.23
CA ASN A 247 -0.62 2.90 8.09
C ASN A 247 -0.41 1.37 8.19
N GLY A 248 0.33 0.93 9.21
CA GLY A 248 0.65 -0.47 9.49
C GLY A 248 1.78 -1.10 8.67
N SER A 249 2.36 -0.37 7.71
CA SER A 249 3.49 -0.85 6.91
C SER A 249 4.81 -0.33 7.46
N ILE A 250 5.76 -1.20 7.75
CA ILE A 250 7.13 -0.82 8.16
C ILE A 250 7.85 -0.30 6.91
N LEU A 251 8.31 0.96 6.98
CA LEU A 251 9.06 1.61 5.91
C LEU A 251 10.58 1.47 6.10
N ALA A 252 11.02 1.55 7.36
CA ALA A 252 12.42 1.40 7.73
C ALA A 252 12.54 0.90 9.18
N GLU A 253 13.61 0.15 9.44
CA GLU A 253 13.89 -0.47 10.74
C GLU A 253 15.39 -0.45 11.02
N SER A 254 15.77 -0.27 12.29
CA SER A 254 17.16 -0.34 12.76
C SER A 254 17.67 -1.79 12.84
N LYS A 255 18.99 -1.93 12.83
CA LYS A 255 19.63 -3.19 13.21
C LYS A 255 19.66 -3.29 14.73
N ARG A 256 18.99 -4.29 15.30
CA ARG A 256 18.98 -4.55 16.74
C ARG A 256 20.37 -4.92 17.27
N PHE A 257 20.62 -4.56 18.52
CA PHE A 257 21.89 -4.85 19.25
C PHE A 257 23.14 -4.27 18.57
N SER A 258 22.99 -3.16 17.87
CA SER A 258 24.14 -2.44 17.30
C SER A 258 24.89 -1.68 18.39
N SER A 259 26.21 -1.77 18.41
CA SER A 259 27.08 -0.98 19.28
C SER A 259 27.46 0.40 18.68
N THR A 260 27.01 0.67 17.45
CA THR A 260 27.24 1.94 16.76
C THR A 260 25.93 2.73 16.65
N PRO A 261 26.01 4.07 16.70
CA PRO A 261 24.84 4.92 16.48
C PRO A 261 24.12 4.60 15.16
N GLN A 262 22.79 4.72 15.14
CA GLN A 262 22.01 4.47 13.95
C GLN A 262 21.02 5.62 13.69
N LEU A 263 20.74 5.87 12.42
CA LEU A 263 19.74 6.82 11.96
C LEU A 263 18.83 6.13 10.95
N VAL A 264 17.61 5.82 11.37
CA VAL A 264 16.58 5.16 10.56
C VAL A 264 15.74 6.23 9.87
N VAL A 265 15.89 6.37 8.55
CA VAL A 265 15.27 7.43 7.77
C VAL A 265 14.27 6.88 6.78
N SER A 266 13.11 7.52 6.67
CA SER A 266 12.14 7.28 5.60
C SER A 266 11.24 8.50 5.39
N GLU A 267 10.41 8.47 4.36
CA GLU A 267 9.40 9.49 4.08
C GLU A 267 7.99 8.96 4.37
N ILE A 268 7.20 9.71 5.15
CA ILE A 268 5.79 9.44 5.42
C ILE A 268 4.94 10.23 4.42
N ASP A 269 4.02 9.55 3.75
CA ASP A 269 3.07 10.15 2.80
C ASP A 269 1.80 10.64 3.53
N VAL A 270 1.83 11.86 4.02
CA VAL A 270 0.72 12.49 4.76
C VAL A 270 -0.51 12.68 3.88
N GLU A 271 -0.34 12.99 2.59
CA GLU A 271 -1.46 13.12 1.65
C GLU A 271 -2.23 11.81 1.52
N ARG A 272 -1.53 10.70 1.38
CA ARG A 272 -2.10 9.35 1.36
C ARG A 272 -2.89 9.07 2.64
N LEU A 273 -2.29 9.32 3.80
CA LEU A 273 -2.94 9.09 5.11
C LEU A 273 -4.23 9.89 5.22
N ARG A 274 -4.22 11.17 4.86
CA ARG A 274 -5.39 12.05 4.88
C ARG A 274 -6.47 11.62 3.89
N THR A 275 -6.08 11.12 2.72
CA THR A 275 -7.03 10.59 1.74
C THR A 275 -7.74 9.36 2.29
N GLU A 276 -7.02 8.43 2.91
CA GLU A 276 -7.62 7.26 3.56
C GLU A 276 -8.57 7.65 4.70
N ARG A 277 -8.19 8.60 5.56
CA ARG A 277 -9.06 9.11 6.63
C ARG A 277 -10.35 9.73 6.09
N ARG A 278 -10.29 10.48 4.98
CA ARG A 278 -11.49 11.10 4.36
C ARG A 278 -12.49 10.07 3.85
N VAL A 279 -12.02 8.94 3.37
CA VAL A 279 -12.88 7.84 2.90
C VAL A 279 -13.46 7.04 4.07
N MET A 280 -12.76 6.97 5.20
CA MET A 280 -13.21 6.27 6.41
C MET A 280 -14.15 7.14 7.25
N THR A 281 -15.45 7.12 6.95
CA THR A 281 -16.44 7.94 7.67
C THR A 281 -16.50 7.67 9.18
N SER A 282 -16.14 6.46 9.61
CA SER A 282 -16.03 6.10 11.04
C SER A 282 -14.89 6.83 11.74
N PHE A 283 -13.82 7.19 11.01
CA PHE A 283 -12.70 7.94 11.57
C PHE A 283 -13.15 9.34 12.05
N ALA A 284 -13.82 10.10 11.19
CA ALA A 284 -14.36 11.41 11.54
C ALA A 284 -15.39 11.34 12.67
N LYS A 285 -16.25 10.31 12.68
CA LYS A 285 -17.24 10.10 13.77
C LYS A 285 -16.56 9.82 15.11
N GLY A 286 -15.43 9.10 15.12
CA GLY A 286 -14.63 8.89 16.31
C GLY A 286 -14.10 10.19 16.90
N ALA A 287 -13.60 11.09 16.06
CA ALA A 287 -13.13 12.42 16.47
C ALA A 287 -14.25 13.26 17.13
N TRP A 288 -15.45 13.23 16.57
CA TRP A 288 -16.60 13.94 17.15
C TRP A 288 -17.07 13.38 18.49
N ALA A 289 -16.95 12.06 18.68
CA ALA A 289 -17.41 11.39 19.90
C ALA A 289 -16.41 11.48 21.06
N HIS A 290 -15.10 11.50 20.76
CA HIS A 290 -14.04 11.32 21.76
C HIS A 290 -12.92 12.37 21.65
N GLY A 291 -13.08 13.39 20.81
CA GLY A 291 -12.12 14.47 20.68
C GLY A 291 -11.92 15.20 22.00
N ARG A 292 -10.67 15.50 22.32
CA ARG A 292 -10.27 16.36 23.43
C ARG A 292 -9.67 17.64 22.85
N ASP A 293 -9.78 18.75 23.55
CA ASP A 293 -9.14 19.98 23.11
C ASP A 293 -7.62 19.80 23.14
N ALA A 294 -6.97 20.06 22.00
CA ALA A 294 -5.53 20.05 21.87
C ALA A 294 -5.01 21.48 21.69
N ARG A 295 -3.81 21.75 22.20
CA ARG A 295 -3.09 23.01 21.98
C ARG A 295 -2.16 22.85 20.79
N PHE A 296 -2.38 23.65 19.73
CA PHE A 296 -1.57 23.63 18.51
C PHE A 296 -0.40 24.60 18.64
N ILE A 297 0.81 24.07 18.50
CA ILE A 297 2.07 24.79 18.60
C ILE A 297 2.69 24.88 17.19
N PRO A 298 2.90 26.08 16.65
CA PRO A 298 3.45 26.24 15.31
C PRO A 298 4.93 25.86 15.26
N PHE A 299 5.32 25.15 14.18
CA PHE A 299 6.71 24.94 13.79
C PHE A 299 6.89 25.19 12.28
N VAL A 300 8.11 25.19 11.79
CA VAL A 300 8.42 25.38 10.37
C VAL A 300 8.82 24.05 9.74
N LEU A 301 7.98 23.52 8.84
CA LEU A 301 8.38 22.39 8.01
C LEU A 301 9.23 22.93 6.85
N ASN A 302 10.50 22.59 6.84
CA ASN A 302 11.43 23.05 5.84
C ASN A 302 11.07 22.48 4.45
N ASP A 303 11.10 23.34 3.43
CA ASP A 303 10.94 22.89 2.04
C ASP A 303 12.27 22.36 1.53
N ILE A 304 12.31 21.06 1.28
CA ILE A 304 13.50 20.33 0.85
C ILE A 304 13.27 19.68 -0.51
N PRO A 305 14.32 19.54 -1.33
CA PRO A 305 14.21 18.73 -2.54
C PRO A 305 13.79 17.30 -2.19
N LEU A 306 12.61 16.89 -2.69
CA LEU A 306 12.08 15.56 -2.41
C LEU A 306 12.91 14.49 -3.13
N ARG A 307 13.58 13.67 -2.34
CA ARG A 307 14.28 12.47 -2.80
C ARG A 307 13.91 11.32 -1.88
N LEU A 308 13.15 10.36 -2.44
CA LEU A 308 12.68 9.23 -1.66
C LEU A 308 13.84 8.25 -1.35
N THR A 309 13.90 7.81 -0.10
CA THR A 309 14.76 6.71 0.37
C THR A 309 13.96 5.42 0.54
N ARG A 310 12.62 5.54 0.67
CA ARG A 310 11.72 4.40 0.74
C ARG A 310 11.59 3.69 -0.59
N LYS A 311 11.38 2.39 -0.56
CA LYS A 311 11.08 1.61 -1.77
C LYS A 311 9.65 1.90 -2.25
N VAL A 312 9.50 2.12 -3.55
CA VAL A 312 8.21 2.20 -4.24
C VAL A 312 8.04 0.91 -5.04
N GLY A 313 7.04 0.11 -4.70
CA GLY A 313 6.81 -1.18 -5.37
C GLY A 313 6.22 -0.99 -6.75
N ALA A 314 6.84 -1.59 -7.77
CA ALA A 314 6.37 -1.55 -9.17
C ALA A 314 5.07 -2.36 -9.38
N PHE A 315 4.85 -3.40 -8.59
CA PHE A 315 3.70 -4.31 -8.72
C PHE A 315 2.83 -4.27 -7.46
N PRO A 316 1.98 -3.24 -7.28
CA PRO A 316 1.25 -3.03 -6.02
C PRO A 316 0.21 -4.12 -5.71
N PHE A 317 -0.21 -4.89 -6.71
CA PHE A 317 -1.13 -6.02 -6.53
C PHE A 317 -0.43 -7.33 -6.18
N VAL A 318 0.90 -7.41 -6.36
CA VAL A 318 1.68 -8.64 -6.19
C VAL A 318 2.59 -8.49 -4.97
N PRO A 319 2.47 -9.32 -3.94
CA PRO A 319 3.39 -9.32 -2.82
C PRO A 319 4.82 -9.62 -3.25
N SER A 320 5.79 -8.90 -2.69
CA SER A 320 7.21 -9.13 -2.94
C SER A 320 7.78 -10.34 -2.18
N ASP A 321 7.12 -10.77 -1.11
CA ASP A 321 7.50 -11.94 -0.32
C ASP A 321 6.84 -13.19 -0.88
N SER A 322 7.63 -14.23 -1.15
CA SER A 322 7.17 -15.47 -1.80
C SER A 322 6.20 -16.28 -0.93
N PHE A 323 6.39 -16.28 0.40
CA PHE A 323 5.50 -16.98 1.32
C PHE A 323 4.12 -16.30 1.34
N VAL A 324 4.10 -14.97 1.48
CA VAL A 324 2.89 -14.17 1.43
C VAL A 324 2.20 -14.28 0.07
N LEU A 325 2.96 -14.36 -1.04
CA LEU A 325 2.42 -14.55 -2.38
C LEU A 325 1.70 -15.89 -2.51
N ASN A 326 2.30 -16.98 -2.01
CA ASN A 326 1.69 -18.32 -2.04
C ASN A 326 0.38 -18.37 -1.27
N GLU A 327 0.36 -17.83 -0.04
CA GLU A 327 -0.86 -17.75 0.77
C GLU A 327 -1.96 -16.95 0.05
N ARG A 328 -1.61 -15.80 -0.52
CA ARG A 328 -2.57 -14.95 -1.25
C ARG A 328 -3.07 -15.57 -2.54
N CYS A 329 -2.24 -16.30 -3.28
CA CYS A 329 -2.71 -17.00 -4.48
C CYS A 329 -3.80 -18.02 -4.14
N ALA A 330 -3.60 -18.83 -3.10
CA ALA A 330 -4.59 -19.78 -2.62
C ALA A 330 -5.89 -19.07 -2.18
N GLU A 331 -5.78 -17.99 -1.38
CA GLU A 331 -6.92 -17.20 -0.90
C GLU A 331 -7.70 -16.56 -2.05
N ILE A 332 -7.03 -15.99 -3.06
CA ILE A 332 -7.66 -15.40 -4.24
C ILE A 332 -8.51 -16.46 -4.98
N LEU A 333 -7.93 -17.61 -5.26
CA LEU A 333 -8.63 -18.71 -5.94
C LEU A 333 -9.82 -19.24 -5.12
N ASP A 334 -9.69 -19.25 -3.79
CA ASP A 334 -10.80 -19.63 -2.89
C ASP A 334 -11.93 -18.59 -2.88
N ILE A 335 -11.62 -17.30 -2.91
CA ILE A 335 -12.62 -16.23 -3.03
C ILE A 335 -13.36 -16.35 -4.38
N GLN A 336 -12.62 -16.49 -5.48
CA GLN A 336 -13.20 -16.61 -6.82
C GLN A 336 -14.09 -17.86 -6.94
N SER A 337 -13.58 -19.03 -6.53
CA SER A 337 -14.32 -20.30 -6.59
C SER A 337 -15.53 -20.32 -5.66
N SER A 338 -15.45 -19.72 -4.47
CA SER A 338 -16.59 -19.62 -3.55
C SER A 338 -17.70 -18.71 -4.10
N GLY A 339 -17.33 -17.59 -4.74
CA GLY A 339 -18.27 -16.70 -5.40
C GLY A 339 -19.03 -17.41 -6.54
N LEU A 340 -18.30 -18.12 -7.41
CA LEU A 340 -18.88 -18.88 -8.50
C LEU A 340 -19.74 -20.04 -7.98
N ALA A 341 -19.28 -20.79 -6.99
CA ALA A 341 -20.03 -21.90 -6.38
C ALA A 341 -21.40 -21.42 -5.87
N LYS A 342 -21.44 -20.31 -5.13
CA LYS A 342 -22.69 -19.74 -4.64
C LYS A 342 -23.63 -19.36 -5.79
N ARG A 343 -23.09 -18.79 -6.88
CA ARG A 343 -23.89 -18.41 -8.05
C ARG A 343 -24.50 -19.63 -8.74
N LEU A 344 -23.71 -20.67 -9.00
CA LEU A 344 -24.15 -21.92 -9.64
C LEU A 344 -25.24 -22.62 -8.83
N VAL A 345 -25.06 -22.75 -7.52
CA VAL A 345 -26.04 -23.36 -6.63
C VAL A 345 -27.35 -22.54 -6.59
N HIS A 346 -27.24 -21.21 -6.51
CA HIS A 346 -28.41 -20.33 -6.44
C HIS A 346 -29.24 -20.37 -7.71
N THR A 347 -28.61 -20.35 -8.88
CA THR A 347 -29.29 -20.37 -10.18
C THR A 347 -29.68 -21.77 -10.62
N GLN A 348 -29.31 -22.81 -9.88
CA GLN A 348 -29.49 -24.22 -10.23
C GLN A 348 -28.89 -24.55 -11.62
N ALA A 349 -27.80 -23.90 -11.98
CA ALA A 349 -27.16 -24.05 -13.28
C ALA A 349 -26.74 -25.51 -13.51
N GLN A 350 -27.00 -26.00 -14.72
CA GLN A 350 -26.68 -27.38 -15.11
C GLN A 350 -25.29 -27.49 -15.75
N SER A 351 -24.78 -26.37 -16.28
CA SER A 351 -23.46 -26.29 -16.91
C SER A 351 -22.79 -24.96 -16.66
N VAL A 352 -21.49 -24.91 -16.91
CA VAL A 352 -20.63 -23.71 -16.91
C VAL A 352 -20.03 -23.56 -18.30
N VAL A 353 -20.28 -22.44 -18.98
CA VAL A 353 -19.82 -22.22 -20.37
C VAL A 353 -18.72 -21.17 -20.40
N LEU A 354 -17.60 -21.50 -21.03
CA LEU A 354 -16.45 -20.60 -21.17
C LEU A 354 -15.90 -20.61 -22.60
N GLY A 355 -15.54 -19.44 -23.11
CA GLY A 355 -14.69 -19.32 -24.29
C GLY A 355 -13.23 -19.54 -23.92
N ILE A 356 -12.58 -20.51 -24.53
CA ILE A 356 -11.17 -20.84 -24.28
C ILE A 356 -10.34 -20.49 -25.50
N SER A 357 -9.58 -19.41 -25.38
CA SER A 357 -8.67 -18.93 -26.43
C SER A 357 -7.28 -19.55 -26.36
N GLY A 358 -6.89 -20.04 -25.19
CA GLY A 358 -5.53 -20.49 -24.89
C GLY A 358 -4.63 -19.37 -24.33
N GLY A 359 -5.19 -18.19 -24.07
CA GLY A 359 -4.53 -17.10 -23.37
C GLY A 359 -4.70 -17.19 -21.84
N LEU A 360 -3.93 -16.36 -21.10
CA LEU A 360 -3.87 -16.38 -19.63
C LEU A 360 -5.24 -16.18 -18.96
N ASP A 361 -6.08 -15.28 -19.48
CA ASP A 361 -7.35 -14.91 -18.83
C ASP A 361 -8.38 -16.03 -18.92
N SER A 362 -8.56 -16.61 -20.12
CA SER A 362 -9.42 -17.77 -20.31
C SER A 362 -8.92 -18.99 -19.53
N THR A 363 -7.60 -19.13 -19.42
CA THR A 363 -6.97 -20.19 -18.61
C THR A 363 -7.27 -20.01 -17.13
N LEU A 364 -7.08 -18.83 -16.56
CA LEU A 364 -7.43 -18.55 -15.14
C LEU A 364 -8.92 -18.83 -14.90
N ALA A 365 -9.79 -18.37 -15.80
CA ALA A 365 -11.23 -18.59 -15.68
C ALA A 365 -11.59 -20.09 -15.68
N LEU A 366 -10.94 -20.89 -16.53
CA LEU A 366 -11.12 -22.33 -16.56
C LEU A 366 -10.63 -23.01 -15.27
N LEU A 367 -9.46 -22.64 -14.76
CA LEU A 367 -8.92 -23.18 -13.51
C LEU A 367 -9.83 -22.90 -12.32
N VAL A 368 -10.39 -21.67 -12.24
CA VAL A 368 -11.37 -21.32 -11.20
C VAL A 368 -12.66 -22.11 -11.36
N ALA A 369 -13.14 -22.34 -12.60
CA ALA A 369 -14.32 -23.16 -12.85
C ALA A 369 -14.10 -24.62 -12.42
N VAL A 370 -12.96 -25.23 -12.76
CA VAL A 370 -12.58 -26.58 -12.33
C VAL A 370 -12.54 -26.68 -10.80
N ARG A 371 -11.81 -25.77 -10.14
CA ARG A 371 -11.75 -25.72 -8.67
C ARG A 371 -13.12 -25.55 -8.03
N THR A 372 -14.03 -24.81 -8.68
CA THR A 372 -15.40 -24.61 -8.21
C THR A 372 -16.21 -25.90 -8.27
N LEU A 373 -16.16 -26.62 -9.38
CA LEU A 373 -16.90 -27.87 -9.53
C LEU A 373 -16.35 -28.96 -8.60
N ASP A 374 -15.03 -29.07 -8.49
CA ASP A 374 -14.39 -29.98 -7.54
C ASP A 374 -14.84 -29.68 -6.09
N LYS A 375 -14.88 -28.40 -5.71
CA LYS A 375 -15.38 -27.94 -4.39
C LYS A 375 -16.85 -28.30 -4.15
N LEU A 376 -17.67 -28.30 -5.18
CA LEU A 376 -19.09 -28.69 -5.11
C LEU A 376 -19.31 -30.21 -5.24
N GLY A 377 -18.28 -30.99 -5.53
CA GLY A 377 -18.38 -32.41 -5.84
C GLY A 377 -19.14 -32.69 -7.14
N TRP A 378 -19.11 -31.73 -8.08
CA TRP A 378 -19.78 -31.89 -9.37
C TRP A 378 -18.82 -32.45 -10.43
N ASN A 379 -19.36 -33.20 -11.41
CA ASN A 379 -18.57 -33.70 -12.52
C ASN A 379 -18.05 -32.54 -13.38
N ARG A 380 -16.74 -32.55 -13.70
CA ARG A 380 -16.07 -31.55 -14.53
C ARG A 380 -16.62 -31.49 -15.97
N GLU A 381 -17.24 -32.55 -16.47
CA GLU A 381 -17.94 -32.57 -17.77
C GLU A 381 -19.08 -31.53 -17.86
N LYS A 382 -19.55 -31.00 -16.73
CA LYS A 382 -20.48 -29.86 -16.72
C LYS A 382 -19.82 -28.55 -17.12
N ILE A 383 -18.51 -28.48 -17.21
CA ILE A 383 -17.78 -27.35 -17.79
C ILE A 383 -17.73 -27.57 -19.30
N ILE A 384 -18.27 -26.64 -20.06
CA ILE A 384 -18.26 -26.65 -21.52
C ILE A 384 -17.26 -25.58 -21.97
N GLY A 385 -16.06 -26.02 -22.30
CA GLY A 385 -15.02 -25.18 -22.89
C GLY A 385 -15.24 -25.07 -24.40
N VAL A 386 -15.43 -23.86 -24.89
CA VAL A 386 -15.69 -23.61 -26.32
C VAL A 386 -14.50 -22.90 -26.92
N THR A 387 -13.81 -23.57 -27.86
CA THR A 387 -12.81 -22.90 -28.69
C THR A 387 -13.44 -22.46 -30.00
N MET A 388 -13.20 -21.21 -30.38
CA MET A 388 -13.87 -20.58 -31.52
C MET A 388 -12.84 -19.96 -32.47
N PRO A 389 -12.21 -20.79 -33.33
CA PRO A 389 -11.23 -20.31 -34.27
C PRO A 389 -11.83 -19.24 -35.21
N GLY A 390 -11.16 -18.09 -35.25
CA GLY A 390 -11.46 -16.96 -36.13
C GLY A 390 -10.33 -16.72 -37.15
N PHE A 391 -10.17 -15.48 -37.58
CA PHE A 391 -9.15 -15.10 -38.58
C PHE A 391 -7.76 -14.97 -37.97
N GLY A 392 -7.65 -14.62 -36.67
CA GLY A 392 -6.37 -14.40 -35.98
C GLY A 392 -5.91 -15.52 -35.05
N THR A 393 -6.59 -16.66 -35.01
CA THR A 393 -6.24 -17.77 -34.12
C THR A 393 -4.93 -18.42 -34.56
N THR A 394 -3.91 -18.46 -33.68
CA THR A 394 -2.61 -19.11 -33.95
C THR A 394 -2.62 -20.59 -33.60
N GLY A 395 -1.75 -21.36 -34.25
CA GLY A 395 -1.64 -22.81 -33.99
C GLY A 395 -1.22 -23.13 -32.55
N ARG A 396 -0.38 -22.29 -31.91
CA ARG A 396 0.12 -22.50 -30.54
C ARG A 396 -0.99 -22.27 -29.49
N THR A 397 -1.71 -21.14 -29.55
CA THR A 397 -2.78 -20.86 -28.60
C THR A 397 -3.93 -21.86 -28.72
N TYR A 398 -4.29 -22.25 -29.98
CA TYR A 398 -5.27 -23.29 -30.20
C TYR A 398 -4.81 -24.65 -29.61
N HIS A 399 -3.56 -25.05 -29.86
CA HIS A 399 -3.03 -26.29 -29.30
C HIS A 399 -3.08 -26.29 -27.77
N ASN A 400 -2.63 -25.21 -27.14
CA ASN A 400 -2.66 -25.05 -25.68
C ASN A 400 -4.08 -25.12 -25.12
N ALA A 401 -5.05 -24.46 -25.78
CA ALA A 401 -6.46 -24.54 -25.40
C ALA A 401 -6.98 -25.97 -25.39
N MET A 402 -6.74 -26.70 -26.48
CA MET A 402 -7.20 -28.08 -26.65
C MET A 402 -6.52 -29.06 -25.67
N MET A 403 -5.21 -28.92 -25.45
CA MET A 403 -4.46 -29.75 -24.51
C MET A 403 -4.92 -29.53 -23.08
N LEU A 404 -5.06 -28.26 -22.67
CA LEU A 404 -5.52 -27.92 -21.32
C LEU A 404 -6.93 -28.45 -21.05
N MET A 405 -7.87 -28.24 -21.97
CA MET A 405 -9.23 -28.72 -21.81
C MET A 405 -9.32 -30.25 -21.70
N ARG A 406 -8.52 -30.98 -22.50
CA ARG A 406 -8.45 -32.45 -22.42
C ARG A 406 -7.87 -32.92 -21.10
N SER A 407 -6.77 -32.32 -20.66
CA SER A 407 -6.08 -32.70 -19.42
C SER A 407 -6.87 -32.39 -18.14
N LEU A 408 -7.88 -31.52 -18.23
CA LEU A 408 -8.78 -31.19 -17.13
C LEU A 408 -10.12 -31.96 -17.16
N ASP A 409 -10.31 -32.88 -18.12
CA ASP A 409 -11.51 -33.72 -18.28
C ASP A 409 -12.82 -32.95 -18.41
N ILE A 410 -12.84 -31.83 -19.16
CA ILE A 410 -14.04 -31.03 -19.40
C ILE A 410 -14.67 -31.36 -20.77
N THR A 411 -15.93 -30.96 -20.94
CA THR A 411 -16.60 -31.05 -22.25
C THR A 411 -16.06 -30.00 -23.21
N ILE A 412 -15.64 -30.43 -24.40
CA ILE A 412 -15.03 -29.55 -25.41
C ILE A 412 -15.96 -29.38 -26.59
N ARG A 413 -16.15 -28.13 -27.01
CA ARG A 413 -16.79 -27.77 -28.29
C ARG A 413 -15.84 -26.92 -29.13
N GLU A 414 -15.73 -27.25 -30.41
CA GLU A 414 -15.00 -26.45 -31.40
C GLU A 414 -16.00 -25.89 -32.42
N ILE A 415 -16.04 -24.57 -32.56
CA ILE A 415 -16.99 -23.87 -33.43
C ILE A 415 -16.25 -22.76 -34.18
N SER A 416 -16.06 -22.92 -35.49
CA SER A 416 -15.46 -21.87 -36.33
C SER A 416 -16.45 -20.70 -36.48
N ILE A 417 -15.98 -19.47 -36.26
CA ILE A 417 -16.77 -18.25 -36.45
C ILE A 417 -16.59 -17.62 -37.83
N ARG A 418 -15.75 -18.18 -38.70
CA ARG A 418 -15.34 -17.54 -39.96
C ARG A 418 -16.51 -17.30 -40.88
N GLU A 419 -17.29 -18.34 -41.22
CA GLU A 419 -18.43 -18.24 -42.14
C GLU A 419 -19.50 -17.27 -41.64
N ALA A 420 -19.78 -17.29 -40.31
CA ALA A 420 -20.75 -16.37 -39.72
C ALA A 420 -20.25 -14.91 -39.81
N CYS A 421 -18.99 -14.66 -39.53
CA CYS A 421 -18.40 -13.32 -39.64
C CYS A 421 -18.33 -12.85 -41.11
N GLU A 422 -17.99 -13.71 -42.07
CA GLU A 422 -17.98 -13.41 -43.49
C GLU A 422 -19.37 -13.01 -44.00
N LEU A 423 -20.40 -13.74 -43.58
CA LEU A 423 -21.79 -13.41 -43.90
C LEU A 423 -22.17 -12.06 -43.28
N HIS A 424 -21.84 -11.87 -41.99
CA HIS A 424 -22.14 -10.61 -41.28
C HIS A 424 -21.47 -9.40 -41.95
N PHE A 425 -20.17 -9.50 -42.34
CA PHE A 425 -19.48 -8.44 -43.06
C PHE A 425 -20.16 -8.08 -44.37
N LYS A 426 -20.60 -9.10 -45.11
CA LYS A 426 -21.38 -8.87 -46.34
C LYS A 426 -22.73 -8.17 -46.08
N ASP A 427 -23.44 -8.55 -45.01
CA ASP A 427 -24.72 -7.96 -44.67
C ASP A 427 -24.64 -6.49 -44.25
N ILE A 428 -23.50 -6.06 -43.72
CA ILE A 428 -23.23 -4.67 -43.27
C ILE A 428 -22.39 -3.88 -44.29
N ASP A 429 -22.14 -4.42 -45.48
CA ASP A 429 -21.31 -3.81 -46.53
C ASP A 429 -19.86 -3.46 -46.05
N HIS A 430 -19.29 -4.28 -45.15
CA HIS A 430 -17.91 -4.10 -44.67
C HIS A 430 -16.92 -4.93 -45.51
N ASP A 431 -15.87 -4.28 -46.01
CA ASP A 431 -14.79 -4.96 -46.73
C ASP A 431 -13.89 -5.75 -45.75
N ILE A 432 -13.89 -7.09 -45.87
CA ILE A 432 -13.12 -7.99 -45.01
C ILE A 432 -11.60 -7.76 -45.05
N SER A 433 -11.08 -7.10 -46.11
CA SER A 433 -9.67 -6.72 -46.20
C SER A 433 -9.29 -5.57 -45.26
N ILE A 434 -10.28 -4.83 -44.74
CA ILE A 434 -10.10 -3.71 -43.81
C ILE A 434 -10.15 -4.26 -42.38
N GLN A 435 -8.99 -4.43 -41.77
CA GLN A 435 -8.83 -4.94 -40.40
C GLN A 435 -8.97 -3.82 -39.36
N ASP A 436 -10.14 -3.18 -39.32
CA ASP A 436 -10.48 -2.10 -38.42
C ASP A 436 -11.22 -2.60 -37.16
N ILE A 437 -11.68 -1.65 -36.33
CA ILE A 437 -12.45 -1.95 -35.12
C ILE A 437 -13.77 -2.70 -35.39
N THR A 438 -14.36 -2.56 -36.60
CA THR A 438 -15.56 -3.30 -37.00
C THR A 438 -15.22 -4.77 -37.19
N TYR A 439 -14.11 -5.03 -37.89
CA TYR A 439 -13.58 -6.38 -38.11
C TYR A 439 -13.29 -7.13 -36.79
N GLU A 440 -12.65 -6.47 -35.82
CA GLU A 440 -12.36 -7.05 -34.53
C GLU A 440 -13.62 -7.28 -33.69
N ASN A 441 -14.45 -6.25 -33.55
CA ASN A 441 -15.65 -6.30 -32.71
C ASN A 441 -16.71 -7.28 -33.19
N SER A 442 -16.85 -7.49 -34.50
CA SER A 442 -17.78 -8.48 -35.05
C SER A 442 -17.41 -9.89 -34.63
N GLN A 443 -16.12 -10.25 -34.69
CA GLN A 443 -15.64 -11.55 -34.23
C GLN A 443 -15.86 -11.76 -32.72
N ALA A 444 -15.61 -10.72 -31.90
CA ALA A 444 -15.81 -10.82 -30.46
C ALA A 444 -17.30 -10.99 -30.08
N ARG A 445 -18.21 -10.29 -30.78
CA ARG A 445 -19.65 -10.43 -30.57
C ARG A 445 -20.18 -11.79 -31.00
N GLU A 446 -19.72 -12.31 -32.15
CA GLU A 446 -20.09 -13.64 -32.61
C GLU A 446 -19.71 -14.72 -31.60
N ARG A 447 -18.51 -14.66 -31.03
CA ARG A 447 -18.09 -15.56 -29.95
C ARG A 447 -19.01 -15.46 -28.72
N THR A 448 -19.36 -14.25 -28.31
CA THR A 448 -20.23 -14.04 -27.15
C THR A 448 -21.64 -14.57 -27.40
N GLN A 449 -22.21 -14.35 -28.59
CA GLN A 449 -23.50 -14.88 -28.97
C GLN A 449 -23.53 -16.41 -28.87
N ILE A 450 -22.54 -17.09 -29.46
CA ILE A 450 -22.42 -18.55 -29.40
C ILE A 450 -22.39 -19.07 -27.96
N LEU A 451 -21.59 -18.42 -27.08
CA LEU A 451 -21.50 -18.82 -25.67
C LEU A 451 -22.83 -18.66 -24.93
N MET A 452 -23.53 -17.55 -25.14
CA MET A 452 -24.84 -17.28 -24.53
C MET A 452 -25.89 -18.29 -24.97
N ASP A 453 -25.92 -18.63 -26.26
CA ASP A 453 -26.88 -19.59 -26.80
C ASP A 453 -26.56 -21.03 -26.32
N ILE A 454 -25.31 -21.41 -26.22
CA ILE A 454 -24.94 -22.70 -25.61
C ILE A 454 -25.35 -22.75 -24.14
N ALA A 455 -25.17 -21.66 -23.38
CA ALA A 455 -25.65 -21.62 -22.00
C ALA A 455 -27.15 -21.78 -21.90
N ASN A 456 -27.91 -21.13 -22.78
CA ASN A 456 -29.39 -21.32 -22.86
C ASN A 456 -29.75 -22.76 -23.16
N GLN A 457 -29.12 -23.39 -24.15
CA GLN A 457 -29.36 -24.79 -24.53
C GLN A 457 -29.10 -25.78 -23.41
N THR A 458 -28.08 -25.51 -22.60
CA THR A 458 -27.59 -26.43 -21.57
C THR A 458 -28.05 -26.06 -20.16
N GLY A 459 -28.86 -25.02 -20.00
CA GLY A 459 -29.27 -24.52 -18.69
C GLY A 459 -28.12 -24.03 -17.84
N GLY A 460 -27.11 -23.45 -18.48
CA GLY A 460 -25.86 -23.05 -17.87
C GLY A 460 -25.68 -21.55 -17.67
N LEU A 461 -24.48 -21.20 -17.18
CA LEU A 461 -24.02 -19.82 -17.03
C LEU A 461 -22.75 -19.59 -17.86
N VAL A 462 -22.71 -18.46 -18.59
CA VAL A 462 -21.48 -17.98 -19.24
C VAL A 462 -20.59 -17.29 -18.20
N ILE A 463 -19.35 -17.75 -18.10
CA ILE A 463 -18.34 -17.17 -17.20
C ILE A 463 -17.43 -16.22 -17.99
N GLY A 464 -17.32 -15.00 -17.48
CA GLY A 464 -16.48 -13.97 -18.08
C GLY A 464 -15.00 -14.16 -17.73
N THR A 465 -14.16 -13.89 -18.71
CA THR A 465 -12.71 -14.04 -18.64
C THR A 465 -11.97 -12.71 -18.47
N GLY A 466 -12.63 -11.56 -18.70
CA GLY A 466 -12.03 -10.23 -18.64
C GLY A 466 -11.45 -9.89 -17.27
N ASP A 467 -10.31 -9.25 -17.25
CA ASP A 467 -9.57 -8.87 -16.04
C ASP A 467 -9.74 -7.38 -15.68
N LEU A 468 -9.21 -6.99 -14.51
CA LEU A 468 -9.32 -5.64 -13.97
C LEU A 468 -8.61 -4.59 -14.85
N SER A 469 -7.46 -4.91 -15.42
CA SER A 469 -6.64 -4.00 -16.24
C SER A 469 -7.31 -3.69 -17.59
N GLU A 470 -7.88 -4.72 -18.22
CA GLU A 470 -8.68 -4.57 -19.43
C GLU A 470 -9.91 -3.70 -19.20
N LEU A 471 -10.60 -3.91 -18.07
CA LEU A 471 -11.75 -3.09 -17.67
C LEU A 471 -11.36 -1.64 -17.39
N ALA A 472 -10.20 -1.39 -16.78
CA ALA A 472 -9.70 -0.04 -16.53
C ALA A 472 -9.45 0.73 -17.85
N LEU A 473 -8.79 0.07 -18.80
CA LEU A 473 -8.46 0.65 -20.10
C LEU A 473 -9.63 0.61 -21.11
N GLY A 474 -10.71 -0.10 -20.78
CA GLY A 474 -11.79 -0.40 -21.71
C GLY A 474 -11.32 -1.22 -22.92
N TRP A 475 -10.30 -2.08 -22.72
CA TRP A 475 -9.76 -2.97 -23.74
C TRP A 475 -10.59 -4.25 -23.82
N ALA A 476 -11.81 -4.08 -24.24
CA ALA A 476 -12.79 -5.13 -24.46
C ALA A 476 -13.87 -4.63 -25.44
N THR A 477 -14.46 -5.52 -26.21
CA THR A 477 -15.55 -5.19 -27.12
C THR A 477 -16.84 -5.00 -26.35
N TYR A 478 -17.45 -3.81 -26.44
CA TYR A 478 -18.76 -3.54 -25.84
C TYR A 478 -19.82 -4.51 -26.41
N ASN A 479 -20.59 -5.14 -25.52
CA ASN A 479 -21.55 -6.19 -25.85
C ASN A 479 -20.92 -7.38 -26.59
N GLY A 480 -19.66 -7.65 -26.31
CA GLY A 480 -18.89 -8.79 -26.77
C GLY A 480 -18.22 -9.48 -25.58
N ASP A 481 -16.92 -9.61 -25.63
CA ASP A 481 -16.10 -10.28 -24.61
C ASP A 481 -16.14 -9.64 -23.21
N HIS A 482 -16.57 -8.39 -23.09
CA HIS A 482 -16.79 -7.77 -21.78
C HIS A 482 -18.08 -8.25 -21.08
N MET A 483 -18.98 -8.94 -21.78
CA MET A 483 -20.26 -9.41 -21.25
C MET A 483 -20.20 -10.88 -20.88
N SER A 484 -20.82 -11.20 -19.75
CA SER A 484 -20.98 -12.57 -19.25
C SER A 484 -22.13 -12.60 -18.23
N MET A 485 -22.50 -13.79 -17.78
CA MET A 485 -23.50 -13.93 -16.71
C MET A 485 -22.87 -13.86 -15.33
N TYR A 486 -21.57 -14.16 -15.20
CA TYR A 486 -20.76 -13.97 -13.99
C TYR A 486 -19.29 -13.82 -14.36
N ALA A 487 -18.66 -12.73 -13.98
CA ALA A 487 -17.27 -12.40 -14.35
C ALA A 487 -16.33 -12.59 -13.16
N ILE A 488 -15.59 -13.70 -13.15
CA ILE A 488 -14.81 -14.15 -11.98
C ILE A 488 -13.48 -13.43 -11.80
N SER A 489 -12.94 -12.79 -12.83
CA SER A 489 -11.61 -12.15 -12.81
C SER A 489 -11.65 -10.62 -12.82
N THR A 490 -12.82 -9.98 -12.66
CA THR A 490 -12.99 -8.51 -12.72
C THR A 490 -12.21 -7.72 -11.66
N SER A 491 -11.77 -8.36 -10.60
CA SER A 491 -10.92 -7.78 -9.55
C SER A 491 -9.46 -8.23 -9.62
N ILE A 492 -9.07 -8.99 -10.63
CA ILE A 492 -7.72 -9.51 -10.81
C ILE A 492 -7.01 -8.70 -11.91
N PRO A 493 -5.93 -7.96 -11.60
CA PRO A 493 -5.18 -7.22 -12.62
C PRO A 493 -4.32 -8.17 -13.47
N LYS A 494 -4.02 -7.76 -14.70
CA LYS A 494 -3.24 -8.55 -15.67
C LYS A 494 -1.90 -9.02 -15.10
N THR A 495 -1.22 -8.15 -14.34
CA THR A 495 0.06 -8.50 -13.69
C THR A 495 -0.07 -9.64 -12.69
N LEU A 496 -1.23 -9.79 -12.03
CA LEU A 496 -1.46 -10.87 -11.05
C LEU A 496 -1.93 -12.18 -11.71
N VAL A 497 -2.63 -12.11 -12.86
CA VAL A 497 -3.12 -13.30 -13.57
C VAL A 497 -2.00 -14.30 -13.82
N LYS A 498 -0.86 -13.81 -14.31
CA LYS A 498 0.32 -14.64 -14.59
C LYS A 498 0.80 -15.41 -13.35
N TYR A 499 0.86 -14.76 -12.20
CA TYR A 499 1.28 -15.39 -10.93
C TYR A 499 0.29 -16.46 -10.47
N LEU A 500 -1.02 -16.22 -10.62
CA LEU A 500 -2.05 -17.19 -10.25
C LEU A 500 -1.97 -18.45 -11.10
N VAL A 501 -1.84 -18.31 -12.43
CA VAL A 501 -1.71 -19.46 -13.34
C VAL A 501 -0.41 -20.23 -13.07
N SER A 502 0.71 -19.53 -12.84
CA SER A 502 1.99 -20.17 -12.45
C SER A 502 1.85 -20.92 -11.13
N TRP A 503 1.21 -20.31 -10.14
CA TRP A 503 1.00 -20.93 -8.83
C TRP A 503 0.19 -22.24 -8.91
N VAL A 504 -0.87 -22.26 -9.73
CA VAL A 504 -1.67 -23.49 -9.97
C VAL A 504 -0.82 -24.56 -10.66
N ALA A 505 -0.01 -24.17 -11.65
CA ALA A 505 0.89 -25.10 -12.33
C ALA A 505 1.91 -25.74 -11.37
N GLU A 506 2.41 -24.99 -10.41
CA GLU A 506 3.45 -25.44 -9.47
C GLU A 506 2.89 -26.24 -8.28
N ASN A 507 1.65 -25.93 -7.83
CA ASN A 507 1.12 -26.44 -6.57
C ASN A 507 -0.06 -27.41 -6.72
N GLU A 508 -0.83 -27.35 -7.82
CA GLU A 508 -2.08 -28.11 -7.94
C GLU A 508 -2.09 -29.11 -9.10
N LEU A 509 -1.25 -28.94 -10.13
CA LEU A 509 -1.27 -29.78 -11.32
C LEU A 509 0.06 -30.51 -11.53
N VAL A 510 -0.04 -31.65 -12.23
CA VAL A 510 1.11 -32.49 -12.59
C VAL A 510 1.03 -32.91 -14.08
N GLY A 511 2.14 -33.37 -14.63
CA GLY A 511 2.20 -33.92 -15.99
C GLY A 511 1.84 -32.90 -17.07
N GLU A 512 1.11 -33.34 -18.09
CA GLU A 512 0.81 -32.56 -19.30
C GLU A 512 0.02 -31.27 -19.01
N ALA A 513 -0.89 -31.29 -18.04
CA ALA A 513 -1.64 -30.09 -17.63
C ALA A 513 -0.70 -29.00 -17.09
N ARG A 514 0.25 -29.38 -16.23
CA ARG A 514 1.27 -28.47 -15.70
C ARG A 514 2.13 -27.87 -16.82
N ASP A 515 2.63 -28.73 -17.70
CA ASP A 515 3.54 -28.30 -18.79
C ASP A 515 2.82 -27.35 -19.77
N THR A 516 1.54 -27.62 -20.06
CA THR A 516 0.68 -26.74 -20.87
C THR A 516 0.49 -25.38 -20.20
N LEU A 517 0.25 -25.32 -18.88
CA LEU A 517 0.15 -24.03 -18.16
C LEU A 517 1.46 -23.26 -18.21
N ILE A 518 2.59 -23.91 -18.06
CA ILE A 518 3.91 -23.26 -18.17
C ILE A 518 4.11 -22.68 -19.57
N ASP A 519 3.69 -23.39 -20.63
CA ASP A 519 3.76 -22.87 -21.99
C ASP A 519 2.84 -21.65 -22.20
N ILE A 520 1.63 -21.67 -21.65
CA ILE A 520 0.69 -20.53 -21.69
C ILE A 520 1.30 -19.31 -20.97
N VAL A 521 1.88 -19.50 -19.78
CA VAL A 521 2.53 -18.43 -19.00
C VAL A 521 3.68 -17.76 -19.74
N ASN A 522 4.40 -18.53 -20.57
CA ASN A 522 5.53 -18.06 -21.37
C ASN A 522 5.13 -17.55 -22.77
N THR A 523 3.85 -17.63 -23.14
CA THR A 523 3.35 -17.13 -24.42
C THR A 523 3.11 -15.62 -24.35
N PRO A 524 3.62 -14.81 -25.29
CA PRO A 524 3.36 -13.37 -25.32
C PRO A 524 1.87 -13.05 -25.46
N ILE A 525 1.40 -12.02 -24.77
CA ILE A 525 0.02 -11.54 -24.85
C ILE A 525 -0.20 -10.91 -26.22
N SER A 526 -1.15 -11.45 -27.00
CA SER A 526 -1.50 -10.95 -28.33
C SER A 526 -3.01 -10.85 -28.54
N PRO A 527 -3.49 -9.90 -29.35
CA PRO A 527 -4.89 -9.88 -29.78
C PRO A 527 -5.10 -11.01 -30.81
N GLU A 528 -5.99 -11.96 -30.50
CA GLU A 528 -6.32 -13.10 -31.38
C GLU A 528 -7.31 -12.75 -32.49
N LEU A 529 -7.53 -11.48 -32.77
CA LEU A 529 -8.53 -10.97 -33.70
C LEU A 529 -7.94 -10.61 -35.07
N ILE A 530 -6.63 -10.34 -35.14
CA ILE A 530 -5.90 -9.97 -36.36
C ILE A 530 -5.05 -11.14 -36.83
N PRO A 531 -5.04 -11.48 -38.14
CA PRO A 531 -4.24 -12.55 -38.67
C PRO A 531 -2.74 -12.39 -38.39
N ALA A 532 -2.05 -13.51 -38.08
CA ALA A 532 -0.59 -13.57 -38.02
C ALA A 532 0.05 -13.17 -39.36
N ASP A 533 1.35 -12.87 -39.36
CA ASP A 533 2.11 -12.65 -40.59
C ASP A 533 2.29 -13.92 -41.42
N GLU A 534 2.93 -13.82 -42.60
CA GLU A 534 3.17 -14.94 -43.52
C GLU A 534 4.05 -16.06 -42.91
N ASN A 535 4.76 -15.78 -41.82
CA ASN A 535 5.58 -16.74 -41.08
C ASN A 535 4.86 -17.31 -39.84
N GLY A 536 3.61 -16.95 -39.61
CA GLY A 536 2.84 -17.37 -38.43
C GLY A 536 3.20 -16.62 -37.15
N GLU A 537 4.00 -15.54 -37.24
CA GLU A 537 4.35 -14.71 -36.08
C GLU A 537 3.29 -13.65 -35.78
N ILE A 538 3.14 -13.36 -34.51
CA ILE A 538 2.19 -12.37 -34.00
C ILE A 538 2.59 -10.98 -34.50
N LYS A 539 1.81 -10.40 -35.43
CA LYS A 539 2.06 -9.07 -36.00
C LYS A 539 2.05 -7.95 -34.98
N GLN A 540 1.31 -8.11 -33.89
CA GLN A 540 1.05 -7.02 -32.96
C GLN A 540 0.87 -7.56 -31.54
N LYS A 541 1.73 -7.13 -30.63
CA LYS A 541 1.53 -7.39 -29.20
C LYS A 541 0.50 -6.40 -28.64
N THR A 542 -0.36 -6.85 -27.76
CA THR A 542 -1.36 -5.98 -27.10
C THR A 542 -0.70 -4.79 -26.41
N GLU A 543 0.46 -5.00 -25.78
CA GLU A 543 1.20 -3.94 -25.10
C GLU A 543 1.78 -2.87 -26.04
N ASP A 544 1.98 -3.17 -27.33
CA ASP A 544 2.40 -2.15 -28.31
C ASP A 544 1.30 -1.12 -28.59
N LEU A 545 0.03 -1.53 -28.42
CA LEU A 545 -1.17 -0.70 -28.66
C LEU A 545 -1.64 0.04 -27.41
N VAL A 546 -1.71 -0.67 -26.31
CA VAL A 546 -2.28 -0.15 -25.07
C VAL A 546 -1.22 0.29 -24.07
N GLY A 547 0.01 -0.17 -24.20
CA GLY A 547 1.12 0.04 -23.28
C GLY A 547 1.33 -1.09 -22.27
N PRO A 548 2.46 -1.06 -21.55
CA PRO A 548 2.79 -2.08 -20.57
C PRO A 548 1.77 -2.15 -19.43
N TYR A 549 1.19 -3.33 -19.22
CA TYR A 549 0.24 -3.55 -18.11
C TYR A 549 0.85 -3.28 -16.74
N ALA A 550 2.17 -3.45 -16.57
CA ALA A 550 2.86 -3.09 -15.34
C ALA A 550 2.66 -1.60 -14.97
N LEU A 551 2.77 -0.69 -15.94
CA LEU A 551 2.52 0.73 -15.73
C LEU A 551 1.03 1.02 -15.46
N HIS A 552 0.12 0.40 -16.22
CA HIS A 552 -1.31 0.62 -16.06
C HIS A 552 -1.83 0.13 -14.72
N ASP A 553 -1.40 -1.03 -14.26
CA ASP A 553 -1.76 -1.58 -12.96
C ASP A 553 -1.20 -0.72 -11.81
N PHE A 554 0.01 -0.19 -11.97
CA PHE A 554 0.58 0.77 -11.03
C PHE A 554 -0.25 2.05 -10.93
N PHE A 555 -0.61 2.64 -12.08
CA PHE A 555 -1.45 3.84 -12.13
C PHE A 555 -2.85 3.57 -11.56
N LEU A 556 -3.46 2.48 -11.97
CA LEU A 556 -4.78 2.07 -11.52
C LEU A 556 -4.85 1.91 -10.01
N TYR A 557 -3.91 1.17 -9.44
CA TYR A 557 -3.86 0.94 -7.99
C TYR A 557 -3.74 2.25 -7.21
N ASN A 558 -2.76 3.06 -7.55
CA ASN A 558 -2.47 4.28 -6.80
C ASN A 558 -3.55 5.36 -7.01
N MET A 559 -4.11 5.47 -8.21
CA MET A 559 -5.19 6.40 -8.49
C MET A 559 -6.49 6.02 -7.77
N LEU A 560 -6.90 4.75 -7.81
CA LEU A 560 -8.16 4.33 -7.19
C LEU A 560 -8.06 4.18 -5.67
N ARG A 561 -6.94 3.63 -5.20
CA ARG A 561 -6.78 3.36 -3.77
C ARG A 561 -6.50 4.62 -2.96
N PHE A 562 -5.73 5.56 -3.52
CA PHE A 562 -5.22 6.72 -2.79
C PHE A 562 -5.63 8.06 -3.39
N GLY A 563 -6.26 8.09 -4.57
CA GLY A 563 -6.67 9.31 -5.23
C GLY A 563 -5.50 10.17 -5.73
N PHE A 564 -4.35 9.58 -6.04
CA PHE A 564 -3.17 10.33 -6.45
C PHE A 564 -3.39 11.04 -7.79
N SER A 565 -2.87 12.27 -7.88
CA SER A 565 -2.86 13.05 -9.11
C SER A 565 -1.88 12.49 -10.14
N PRO A 566 -2.03 12.80 -11.44
CA PRO A 566 -1.08 12.41 -12.47
C PRO A 566 0.36 12.77 -12.16
N ALA A 567 0.62 13.94 -11.60
CA ALA A 567 1.98 14.37 -11.24
C ALA A 567 2.59 13.47 -10.16
N LYS A 568 1.82 13.13 -9.12
CA LYS A 568 2.29 12.20 -8.08
C LYS A 568 2.46 10.77 -8.62
N LEU A 569 1.55 10.31 -9.48
CA LEU A 569 1.67 9.01 -10.15
C LEU A 569 2.94 8.92 -10.99
N TYR A 570 3.24 9.96 -11.78
CA TYR A 570 4.44 10.04 -12.58
C TYR A 570 5.71 10.04 -11.72
N PHE A 571 5.74 10.87 -10.68
CA PHE A 571 6.84 10.92 -9.73
C PHE A 571 7.13 9.56 -9.11
N LEU A 572 6.11 8.88 -8.59
CA LEU A 572 6.28 7.55 -7.97
C LEU A 572 6.66 6.47 -8.98
N ALA A 573 6.12 6.53 -10.20
CA ALA A 573 6.43 5.56 -11.25
C ALA A 573 7.91 5.65 -11.69
N GLN A 574 8.52 6.82 -11.67
CA GLN A 574 9.96 6.96 -11.96
C GLN A 574 10.83 6.19 -10.95
N TYR A 575 10.44 6.19 -9.66
CA TYR A 575 11.13 5.38 -8.66
C TYR A 575 10.81 3.88 -8.78
N ALA A 576 9.53 3.56 -9.03
CA ALA A 576 9.07 2.17 -9.10
C ALA A 576 9.68 1.41 -10.29
N PHE A 577 9.92 2.11 -11.38
CA PHE A 577 10.38 1.52 -12.65
C PHE A 577 11.75 2.07 -13.10
N GLU A 578 12.57 2.55 -12.14
CA GLU A 578 13.93 3.02 -12.41
C GLU A 578 14.74 1.95 -13.16
N GLY A 579 15.34 2.33 -14.29
CA GLY A 579 16.10 1.42 -15.15
C GLY A 579 15.27 0.44 -15.98
N VAL A 580 13.92 0.49 -15.90
CA VAL A 580 12.99 -0.35 -16.69
C VAL A 580 12.31 0.45 -17.80
N TYR A 581 11.79 1.64 -17.46
CA TYR A 581 11.13 2.52 -18.41
C TYR A 581 11.71 3.93 -18.32
N GLU A 582 11.92 4.55 -19.50
CA GLU A 582 12.32 5.95 -19.59
C GLU A 582 11.19 6.88 -19.13
N PRO A 583 11.51 8.06 -18.56
CA PRO A 583 10.51 9.02 -18.08
C PRO A 583 9.46 9.40 -19.13
N ASP A 584 9.87 9.60 -20.38
CA ASP A 584 8.96 9.93 -21.48
C ASP A 584 7.98 8.79 -21.79
N THR A 585 8.41 7.55 -21.64
CA THR A 585 7.55 6.37 -21.78
C THR A 585 6.50 6.32 -20.69
N ILE A 586 6.89 6.59 -19.44
CA ILE A 586 5.97 6.65 -18.30
C ILE A 586 4.94 7.77 -18.52
N LYS A 587 5.38 8.96 -18.88
CA LYS A 587 4.51 10.12 -19.17
C LYS A 587 3.51 9.80 -20.29
N LYS A 588 3.99 9.25 -21.41
CA LYS A 588 3.14 8.84 -22.55
C LYS A 588 2.02 7.90 -22.11
N TRP A 589 2.35 6.84 -21.39
CA TRP A 589 1.35 5.83 -21.00
C TRP A 589 0.44 6.29 -19.87
N LEU A 590 0.90 7.16 -18.98
CA LEU A 590 0.05 7.81 -17.98
C LEU A 590 -1.03 8.68 -18.63
N LYS A 591 -0.66 9.48 -19.63
CA LYS A 591 -1.60 10.30 -20.38
C LYS A 591 -2.64 9.44 -21.10
N ILE A 592 -2.20 8.35 -21.76
CA ILE A 592 -3.10 7.41 -22.43
C ILE A 592 -4.01 6.71 -21.41
N PHE A 593 -3.48 6.29 -20.26
CA PHE A 593 -4.25 5.69 -19.17
C PHE A 593 -5.37 6.62 -18.71
N CYS A 594 -5.06 7.86 -18.35
CA CYS A 594 -6.06 8.84 -17.90
C CYS A 594 -7.14 9.05 -18.96
N ARG A 595 -6.78 9.24 -20.23
CA ARG A 595 -7.74 9.41 -21.32
C ARG A 595 -8.65 8.20 -21.49
N ARG A 596 -8.08 7.00 -21.53
CA ARG A 596 -8.87 5.76 -21.71
C ARG A 596 -9.74 5.47 -20.51
N PHE A 597 -9.21 5.62 -19.30
CA PHE A 597 -9.95 5.38 -18.07
C PHE A 597 -11.24 6.20 -18.01
N PHE A 598 -11.22 7.45 -18.40
CA PHE A 598 -12.42 8.28 -18.45
C PHE A 598 -13.33 7.92 -19.64
N ASN A 599 -12.79 7.89 -20.84
CA ASN A 599 -13.59 7.71 -22.06
C ASN A 599 -14.28 6.33 -22.16
N GLN A 600 -13.77 5.33 -21.45
CA GLN A 600 -14.29 3.97 -21.49
C GLN A 600 -15.21 3.63 -20.29
N GLN A 601 -15.60 4.63 -19.48
CA GLN A 601 -16.46 4.42 -18.32
C GLN A 601 -17.82 3.79 -18.70
N PHE A 602 -18.39 4.12 -19.85
CA PHE A 602 -19.68 3.55 -20.28
C PHE A 602 -19.66 2.02 -20.36
N LYS A 603 -18.53 1.40 -20.68
CA LYS A 603 -18.36 -0.06 -20.66
C LYS A 603 -18.44 -0.60 -19.24
N ARG A 604 -17.86 0.10 -18.26
CA ARG A 604 -17.88 -0.30 -16.85
C ARG A 604 -19.24 -0.14 -16.19
N SER A 605 -20.07 0.77 -16.69
CA SER A 605 -21.42 1.01 -16.15
C SER A 605 -22.34 -0.21 -16.23
N CYS A 606 -22.07 -1.15 -17.15
CA CYS A 606 -22.87 -2.38 -17.36
C CYS A 606 -22.08 -3.66 -17.06
N LEU A 607 -21.05 -3.59 -16.21
CA LEU A 607 -20.26 -4.78 -15.85
C LEU A 607 -21.12 -5.88 -15.21
N PRO A 608 -20.91 -7.15 -15.60
CA PRO A 608 -21.49 -8.30 -14.94
C PRO A 608 -21.14 -8.36 -13.45
N ASP A 609 -21.91 -9.12 -12.68
CA ASP A 609 -21.56 -9.48 -11.31
C ASP A 609 -20.26 -10.30 -11.29
N GLY A 610 -19.46 -10.10 -10.24
CA GLY A 610 -18.24 -10.87 -9.99
C GLY A 610 -17.74 -10.66 -8.57
N PRO A 611 -16.88 -11.56 -8.05
CA PRO A 611 -16.39 -11.45 -6.68
C PRO A 611 -15.37 -10.31 -6.57
N LYS A 612 -15.47 -9.53 -5.48
CA LYS A 612 -14.43 -8.60 -5.11
C LYS A 612 -13.31 -9.37 -4.41
N VAL A 613 -12.12 -9.35 -4.98
CA VAL A 613 -10.94 -10.05 -4.45
C VAL A 613 -9.98 -9.10 -3.74
N GLY A 614 -9.56 -8.03 -4.39
CA GLY A 614 -8.61 -7.06 -3.86
C GLY A 614 -9.26 -5.80 -3.31
N THR A 615 -8.42 -4.89 -2.78
CA THR A 615 -8.85 -3.57 -2.28
C THR A 615 -9.26 -2.60 -3.40
N VAL A 616 -8.84 -2.88 -4.64
CA VAL A 616 -9.20 -2.11 -5.84
C VAL A 616 -10.14 -2.94 -6.71
N SER A 617 -11.26 -2.35 -7.09
CA SER A 617 -12.27 -2.94 -7.99
C SER A 617 -12.94 -1.82 -8.78
N LEU A 618 -13.51 -2.18 -9.92
CA LEU A 618 -14.22 -1.25 -10.81
C LEU A 618 -15.73 -1.53 -10.88
N SER A 619 -16.27 -2.32 -9.94
CA SER A 619 -17.70 -2.62 -9.89
C SER A 619 -18.53 -1.34 -9.73
N PRO A 620 -19.49 -1.08 -10.64
CA PRO A 620 -20.35 0.11 -10.56
C PRO A 620 -21.35 0.04 -9.40
N ARG A 621 -21.54 -1.14 -8.80
CA ARG A 621 -22.49 -1.35 -7.69
C ARG A 621 -21.98 -0.83 -6.36
N GLY A 622 -20.67 -0.77 -6.14
CA GLY A 622 -20.11 -0.36 -4.85
C GLY A 622 -18.75 0.33 -4.89
N ASP A 623 -17.85 -0.10 -5.78
CA ASP A 623 -16.45 0.30 -5.73
C ASP A 623 -16.13 1.57 -6.50
N TRP A 624 -16.61 1.68 -7.75
CA TRP A 624 -16.32 2.83 -8.62
C TRP A 624 -17.56 3.34 -9.35
N ARG A 625 -18.05 4.51 -8.96
CA ARG A 625 -19.27 5.15 -9.47
C ARG A 625 -18.96 6.46 -10.16
N MET A 626 -18.27 6.41 -11.28
CA MET A 626 -17.99 7.60 -12.10
C MET A 626 -19.06 7.78 -13.16
N PRO A 627 -19.55 9.01 -13.44
CA PRO A 627 -20.41 9.28 -14.60
C PRO A 627 -19.71 8.91 -15.91
N SER A 628 -20.44 8.36 -16.87
CA SER A 628 -19.86 7.94 -18.16
C SER A 628 -19.41 9.09 -19.05
N ASP A 629 -19.88 10.28 -18.77
CA ASP A 629 -19.58 11.55 -19.46
C ASP A 629 -18.62 12.47 -18.66
N ALA A 630 -17.97 11.94 -17.63
CA ALA A 630 -16.97 12.69 -16.87
C ALA A 630 -15.78 13.10 -17.77
N SER A 631 -15.36 14.36 -17.67
CA SER A 631 -14.24 14.89 -18.45
C SER A 631 -12.89 14.54 -17.85
N SER A 632 -11.96 14.07 -18.68
CA SER A 632 -10.54 13.85 -18.30
C SER A 632 -9.67 15.10 -18.43
N ALA A 633 -10.23 16.27 -18.81
CA ALA A 633 -9.45 17.45 -19.19
C ALA A 633 -8.44 17.90 -18.14
N MET A 634 -8.80 17.86 -16.85
CA MET A 634 -7.89 18.26 -15.76
C MET A 634 -6.70 17.30 -15.64
N TRP A 635 -6.96 16.00 -15.69
CA TRP A 635 -5.91 14.96 -15.64
C TRP A 635 -5.00 15.02 -16.88
N GLN A 636 -5.58 15.26 -18.07
CA GLN A 636 -4.80 15.42 -19.31
C GLN A 636 -3.91 16.65 -19.25
N LYS A 637 -4.44 17.78 -18.77
CA LYS A 637 -3.67 19.02 -18.60
C LYS A 637 -2.48 18.80 -17.66
N GLU A 638 -2.69 18.18 -16.50
CA GLU A 638 -1.61 17.89 -15.55
C GLU A 638 -0.55 16.96 -16.17
N CYS A 639 -0.96 15.95 -16.97
CA CYS A 639 -0.03 15.12 -17.72
C CYS A 639 0.80 15.91 -18.76
N ASP A 640 0.24 16.95 -19.36
CA ASP A 640 0.97 17.78 -20.33
C ASP A 640 2.01 18.70 -19.67
N GLU A 641 1.76 19.09 -18.41
CA GLU A 641 2.64 19.93 -17.60
C GLU A 641 3.82 19.19 -16.94
N LEU A 642 3.89 17.84 -17.02
CA LEU A 642 4.94 16.98 -16.45
C LEU A 642 6.31 17.15 -17.09
#